data_8438eb203f8a114d3c719eee800d35cc
#
_entry.id   8438eb203f8a114d3c719eee800d35cc
#
_cell.length_a   1.000
_cell.length_b   1.000
_cell.length_c   1.000
_cell.angle_alpha   90.00
_cell.angle_beta   90.00
_cell.angle_gamma   90.00
#
_symmetry.space_group_name_H-M   'P 1'
#
loop_
_entity.id
_entity.type
_entity.pdbx_description
1 polymer ?
#
loop_
_entity_poly.entity_id
_entity_poly.type
_entity_poly.pdbx_seq_one_letter_code
_entity_poly.pdbx_strand_id
1 'polypeptide(L)'
;MARSFRSVTTPVLILGAILTWPSPARAQAVDTMCDPSFQDCRTTLLNDVRRETSSIDLAMWFMEDQELADAIVARFRAGIEVRALVDPRRNTTTPMNATILAQFKSAGIPMRYKVGGGIMHWKYMIFNGQNVMQWSAANYGDYYFRPAVPYLDYTDEGIYFTNDPSVIDSFRRKFDDTWVDPTAFANYANIAGPLSRGYPLYTIDSSMSFVPAENFSTRSKPLYDAETQQIDVIMYKITEGTHADGLIRAVKRGVPVRLITEPDLYRSKENVWQAYQVDRLYSAGVQIRDRAHAGFTHQKSTLLYGQGMTVYGSSNWTSESNKSQYEHNYFTAKPWFFTWFRSNFTRKWGNTTGKVETKPFVPLPPDAPVYVSPANAAANVSTATATTISWKPGAWAHRADIRFGTSPSPPLLASNVSVSPNSTKTYTLPALAPGTTYYWQIVSKTMAQQAAAGPVYSFTTASSGPPPPPPPATGDVVLYAGDATRVVGNWLIENDPAAAGGRRIRNPNAGAAKIVTPIANPTSYFEVTFVAQAGKPYRLWIRGKAEGNAYANDSVHVQFSGAVNQSGTAVYRLGTATSTEFNLEACSGCGLSGWGWEDNGWGPGVLGPQIYFAASGAQIMRIQPREDGLAIDQIVLSPGTYLTKPPGPTKNDATIVPK
;
A
#
# COMPACT_ATOMS: atom_id res chain seq x y z
N MET A 1 -43.42 88.39 67.97
CA MET A 1 -42.01 88.75 67.79
C MET A 1 -41.14 87.56 68.16
N ALA A 2 -40.67 86.80 67.18
CA ALA A 2 -39.86 85.61 67.41
C ALA A 2 -38.65 85.72 66.53
N ARG A 3 -37.48 85.77 67.12
CA ARG A 3 -36.22 85.70 66.39
C ARG A 3 -35.74 84.23 66.19
N SER A 4 -35.57 83.89 64.98
CA SER A 4 -34.99 82.61 64.49
C SER A 4 -33.48 82.56 64.72
N PHE A 5 -32.97 81.47 65.36
CA PHE A 5 -31.56 81.14 65.38
C PHE A 5 -31.32 80.09 64.25
N ARG A 6 -30.44 80.42 63.30
CA ARG A 6 -29.91 79.47 62.31
C ARG A 6 -28.66 78.82 62.91
N SER A 7 -28.65 77.47 62.95
CA SER A 7 -27.45 76.70 63.22
C SER A 7 -26.78 76.37 61.90
N VAL A 8 -25.52 76.70 61.77
CA VAL A 8 -24.65 76.37 60.64
C VAL A 8 -23.97 75.01 60.94
N THR A 9 -24.34 73.99 60.25
CA THR A 9 -23.63 72.70 60.26
C THR A 9 -22.72 72.62 59.02
N THR A 10 -21.41 72.53 59.27
CA THR A 10 -20.36 72.33 58.24
C THR A 10 -20.29 70.83 57.86
N PRO A 11 -20.38 70.46 56.61
CA PRO A 11 -20.17 69.05 56.22
C PRO A 11 -18.68 68.72 56.12
N VAL A 12 -18.24 67.71 56.83
CA VAL A 12 -16.96 67.10 56.71
C VAL A 12 -16.98 66.19 55.44
N LEU A 13 -16.26 66.58 54.41
CA LEU A 13 -16.01 65.70 53.21
C LEU A 13 -14.98 64.63 53.58
N ILE A 14 -15.41 63.39 53.70
CA ILE A 14 -14.51 62.22 53.72
C ILE A 14 -14.20 61.87 52.26
N LEU A 15 -13.02 62.21 51.78
CA LEU A 15 -12.49 61.74 50.51
C LEU A 15 -12.11 60.26 50.69
N GLY A 16 -13.00 59.34 50.29
CA GLY A 16 -12.70 57.94 50.12
C GLY A 16 -11.86 57.75 48.85
N ALA A 17 -10.57 57.47 48.98
CA ALA A 17 -9.73 57.05 47.87
C ALA A 17 -10.20 55.66 47.40
N ILE A 18 -10.94 55.59 46.29
CA ILE A 18 -11.27 54.33 45.60
C ILE A 18 -9.98 53.89 44.92
N LEU A 19 -9.25 52.94 45.54
CA LEU A 19 -8.21 52.16 44.87
C LEU A 19 -8.87 51.31 43.77
N THR A 20 -8.95 51.84 42.56
CA THR A 20 -9.21 51.03 41.39
C THR A 20 -8.02 50.15 41.11
N TRP A 21 -8.10 48.88 41.47
CA TRP A 21 -7.17 47.88 40.97
C TRP A 21 -7.37 47.86 39.47
N PRO A 22 -6.27 47.91 38.65
CA PRO A 22 -6.40 47.74 37.24
C PRO A 22 -6.98 46.32 37.00
N SER A 23 -8.16 46.24 36.41
CA SER A 23 -8.66 44.97 35.89
C SER A 23 -7.57 44.39 35.01
N PRO A 24 -7.20 43.10 35.16
CA PRO A 24 -6.27 42.47 34.25
C PRO A 24 -6.79 42.72 32.84
N ALA A 25 -5.94 43.32 32.00
CA ALA A 25 -6.27 43.53 30.60
C ALA A 25 -6.72 42.18 30.03
N ARG A 26 -8.01 42.12 29.66
CA ARG A 26 -8.59 40.94 29.01
C ARG A 26 -7.66 40.65 27.81
N ALA A 27 -6.93 39.54 27.87
CA ALA A 27 -6.06 39.15 26.79
C ALA A 27 -6.84 39.24 25.49
N GLN A 28 -6.30 39.98 24.51
CA GLN A 28 -6.96 40.18 23.23
C GLN A 28 -7.18 38.81 22.62
N ALA A 29 -8.40 38.53 22.14
CA ALA A 29 -8.71 37.24 21.53
C ALA A 29 -7.71 36.92 20.42
N VAL A 30 -6.91 35.87 20.60
CA VAL A 30 -5.96 35.38 19.62
C VAL A 30 -6.66 34.27 18.83
N ASP A 31 -7.38 34.66 17.81
CA ASP A 31 -8.03 33.72 16.90
C ASP A 31 -7.62 34.11 15.49
N THR A 32 -6.41 33.72 15.11
CA THR A 32 -5.72 34.17 13.90
C THR A 32 -5.15 33.02 13.09
N MET A 33 -5.33 33.10 11.77
CA MET A 33 -4.56 32.31 10.81
C MET A 33 -3.36 33.11 10.32
N CYS A 34 -2.20 32.49 10.30
CA CYS A 34 -0.97 33.04 9.73
C CYS A 34 -0.63 32.29 8.44
N ASP A 35 -0.27 33.04 7.38
CA ASP A 35 0.09 32.51 6.06
C ASP A 35 1.61 32.57 5.86
N PRO A 36 2.33 31.43 5.97
CA PRO A 36 3.79 31.41 5.83
C PRO A 36 4.28 31.68 4.41
N SER A 37 3.41 31.85 3.44
CA SER A 37 3.81 32.26 2.11
C SER A 37 4.39 33.69 2.05
N PHE A 38 4.07 34.52 3.06
CA PHE A 38 4.56 35.91 3.14
C PHE A 38 4.70 36.43 4.58
N GLN A 39 4.22 35.73 5.59
CA GLN A 39 4.28 36.10 7.00
C GLN A 39 5.32 35.28 7.76
N ASP A 40 5.89 35.87 8.81
CA ASP A 40 6.72 35.14 9.78
C ASP A 40 5.83 34.61 10.92
N CYS A 41 5.28 33.43 10.73
CA CYS A 41 4.49 32.72 11.74
C CYS A 41 5.38 32.11 12.84
N ARG A 42 6.68 31.90 12.55
CA ARG A 42 7.64 31.32 13.48
C ARG A 42 7.90 32.23 14.66
N THR A 43 8.06 33.53 14.43
CA THR A 43 8.25 34.52 15.49
C THR A 43 7.08 34.53 16.48
N THR A 44 5.85 34.39 16.00
CA THR A 44 4.67 34.27 16.87
C THR A 44 4.75 33.02 17.74
N LEU A 45 5.05 31.85 17.16
CA LEU A 45 5.20 30.60 17.89
C LEU A 45 6.32 30.65 18.95
N LEU A 46 7.49 31.19 18.57
CA LEU A 46 8.62 31.38 19.51
C LEU A 46 8.25 32.30 20.68
N ASN A 47 7.48 33.36 20.42
CA ASN A 47 7.01 34.26 21.47
C ASN A 47 6.02 33.57 22.41
N ASP A 48 5.14 32.71 21.90
CA ASP A 48 4.21 31.93 22.75
C ASP A 48 4.99 30.95 23.65
N VAL A 49 6.00 30.24 23.10
CA VAL A 49 6.91 29.41 23.90
C VAL A 49 7.58 30.23 24.99
N ARG A 50 8.22 31.37 24.62
CA ARG A 50 9.01 32.19 25.56
C ARG A 50 8.15 32.82 26.67
N ARG A 51 6.88 33.11 26.41
CA ARG A 51 5.95 33.74 27.36
C ARG A 51 5.21 32.73 28.24
N GLU A 52 5.28 31.42 27.93
CA GLU A 52 4.56 30.42 28.72
C GLU A 52 5.02 30.39 30.18
N THR A 53 4.05 30.34 31.10
CA THR A 53 4.31 30.45 32.56
C THR A 53 3.85 29.22 33.36
N SER A 54 3.12 28.29 32.76
CA SER A 54 2.58 27.13 33.44
C SER A 54 3.07 25.82 32.83
N SER A 55 2.60 25.47 31.63
CA SER A 55 3.01 24.23 30.98
C SER A 55 2.85 24.25 29.46
N ILE A 56 3.67 23.46 28.76
CA ILE A 56 3.61 23.23 27.31
C ILE A 56 3.33 21.76 27.06
N ASP A 57 2.25 21.48 26.33
CA ASP A 57 1.97 20.15 25.78
C ASP A 57 2.24 20.15 24.28
N LEU A 58 3.24 19.36 23.86
CA LEU A 58 3.72 19.28 22.47
C LEU A 58 3.39 17.91 21.86
N ALA A 59 2.76 17.91 20.70
CA ALA A 59 2.66 16.72 19.88
C ALA A 59 3.21 16.99 18.48
N MET A 60 4.14 16.14 18.01
CA MET A 60 4.82 16.34 16.74
C MET A 60 5.20 15.04 16.04
N TRP A 61 5.18 15.07 14.71
CA TRP A 61 5.79 14.02 13.93
C TRP A 61 7.33 14.16 13.91
N PHE A 62 7.83 15.38 13.64
CA PHE A 62 9.26 15.70 13.76
C PHE A 62 9.47 17.21 13.97
N MET A 63 10.67 17.55 14.43
CA MET A 63 11.15 18.92 14.60
C MET A 63 12.57 19.06 14.01
N GLU A 64 12.76 20.14 13.22
CA GLU A 64 14.03 20.53 12.61
C GLU A 64 14.41 21.98 12.98
N ASP A 65 13.61 22.66 13.78
CA ASP A 65 13.85 24.02 14.23
C ASP A 65 14.62 24.04 15.56
N GLN A 66 15.92 24.26 15.47
CA GLN A 66 16.81 24.26 16.63
C GLN A 66 16.47 25.40 17.62
N GLU A 67 16.16 26.61 17.13
CA GLU A 67 15.84 27.75 18.02
C GLU A 67 14.52 27.50 18.79
N LEU A 68 13.54 26.88 18.15
CA LEU A 68 12.31 26.46 18.80
C LEU A 68 12.57 25.40 19.89
N ALA A 69 13.42 24.43 19.58
CA ALA A 69 13.84 23.41 20.55
C ALA A 69 14.59 24.04 21.74
N ASP A 70 15.50 24.97 21.48
CA ASP A 70 16.24 25.71 22.51
C ASP A 70 15.31 26.51 23.41
N ALA A 71 14.30 27.18 22.83
CA ALA A 71 13.29 27.93 23.58
C ALA A 71 12.46 27.02 24.49
N ILE A 72 12.04 25.87 24.02
CA ILE A 72 11.29 24.86 24.81
C ILE A 72 12.16 24.37 25.98
N VAL A 73 13.41 24.01 25.72
CA VAL A 73 14.36 23.57 26.75
C VAL A 73 14.62 24.68 27.79
N ALA A 74 14.75 25.93 27.35
CA ALA A 74 14.93 27.08 28.24
C ALA A 74 13.72 27.26 29.18
N ARG A 75 12.49 27.08 28.67
CA ARG A 75 11.29 27.14 29.54
C ARG A 75 11.25 25.99 30.53
N PHE A 76 11.56 24.76 30.08
CA PHE A 76 11.63 23.59 30.97
C PHE A 76 12.64 23.81 32.11
N ARG A 77 13.86 24.32 31.80
CA ARG A 77 14.89 24.65 32.79
C ARG A 77 14.47 25.79 33.73
N ALA A 78 13.57 26.66 33.29
CA ALA A 78 12.97 27.71 34.13
C ALA A 78 11.83 27.20 35.02
N GLY A 79 11.57 25.89 35.07
CA GLY A 79 10.58 25.26 35.91
C GLY A 79 9.19 25.14 35.29
N ILE A 80 9.02 25.46 33.98
CA ILE A 80 7.78 25.26 33.26
C ILE A 80 7.64 23.78 32.89
N GLU A 81 6.52 23.18 33.21
CA GLU A 81 6.27 21.80 32.84
C GLU A 81 6.19 21.65 31.30
N VAL A 82 6.88 20.63 30.74
CA VAL A 82 6.80 20.29 29.31
C VAL A 82 6.55 18.81 29.18
N ARG A 83 5.58 18.44 28.33
CA ARG A 83 5.31 17.05 27.93
C ARG A 83 5.36 16.96 26.41
N ALA A 84 5.99 15.89 25.87
CA ALA A 84 6.08 15.71 24.42
C ALA A 84 5.65 14.32 23.97
N LEU A 85 4.72 14.27 23.00
CA LEU A 85 4.36 13.11 22.21
C LEU A 85 5.11 13.17 20.89
N VAL A 86 5.97 12.16 20.63
CA VAL A 86 6.94 12.19 19.52
C VAL A 86 6.88 10.91 18.67
N ASP A 87 7.51 10.94 17.49
CA ASP A 87 7.69 9.76 16.65
C ASP A 87 9.16 9.64 16.18
N PRO A 88 9.99 8.85 16.88
CA PRO A 88 11.41 8.72 16.55
C PRO A 88 11.69 7.97 15.24
N ARG A 89 10.66 7.35 14.61
CA ARG A 89 10.84 6.68 13.31
C ARG A 89 11.30 7.63 12.21
N ARG A 90 11.05 8.93 12.35
CA ARG A 90 11.51 9.96 11.43
C ARG A 90 13.02 10.25 11.54
N ASN A 91 13.68 9.84 12.61
CA ASN A 91 15.11 10.12 12.87
C ASN A 91 16.04 9.66 11.74
N THR A 92 15.72 8.57 11.06
CA THR A 92 16.54 8.02 9.96
C THR A 92 16.54 8.90 8.70
N THR A 93 15.45 9.63 8.46
CA THR A 93 15.27 10.48 7.27
C THR A 93 15.34 11.97 7.58
N THR A 94 15.33 12.31 8.86
CA THR A 94 15.40 13.69 9.37
C THR A 94 16.39 13.72 10.57
N PRO A 95 17.71 13.77 10.31
CA PRO A 95 18.72 13.67 11.37
C PRO A 95 18.60 14.75 12.46
N MET A 96 18.14 15.96 12.11
CA MET A 96 17.92 17.04 13.07
C MET A 96 16.86 16.65 14.13
N ASN A 97 15.84 15.90 13.75
CA ASN A 97 14.86 15.38 14.72
C ASN A 97 15.52 14.50 15.79
N ALA A 98 16.46 13.63 15.39
CA ALA A 98 17.21 12.81 16.34
C ALA A 98 18.03 13.67 17.32
N THR A 99 18.68 14.73 16.82
CA THR A 99 19.45 15.69 17.63
C THR A 99 18.55 16.41 18.65
N ILE A 100 17.39 16.89 18.22
CA ILE A 100 16.44 17.60 19.08
C ILE A 100 15.84 16.65 20.13
N LEU A 101 15.46 15.42 19.76
CA LEU A 101 14.98 14.43 20.74
C LEU A 101 16.05 14.08 21.78
N ALA A 102 17.32 13.97 21.36
CA ALA A 102 18.45 13.77 22.28
C ALA A 102 18.64 14.97 23.22
N GLN A 103 18.49 16.19 22.73
CA GLN A 103 18.52 17.41 23.52
C GLN A 103 17.40 17.47 24.56
N PHE A 104 16.16 17.16 24.17
CA PHE A 104 15.02 17.09 25.09
C PHE A 104 15.23 16.01 26.17
N LYS A 105 15.73 14.83 25.77
CA LYS A 105 16.11 13.77 26.70
C LYS A 105 17.14 14.24 27.71
N SER A 106 18.21 14.89 27.25
CA SER A 106 19.31 15.40 28.12
C SER A 106 18.87 16.51 29.02
N ALA A 107 17.88 17.32 28.61
CA ALA A 107 17.29 18.38 29.42
C ALA A 107 16.39 17.83 30.53
N GLY A 108 15.89 16.61 30.44
CA GLY A 108 14.97 15.99 31.38
C GLY A 108 13.49 16.06 30.98
N ILE A 109 13.16 16.51 29.78
CA ILE A 109 11.78 16.65 29.32
C ILE A 109 11.11 15.26 29.20
N PRO A 110 9.96 15.03 29.86
CA PRO A 110 9.17 13.80 29.71
C PRO A 110 8.68 13.60 28.28
N MET A 111 8.99 12.44 27.71
CA MET A 111 8.58 12.11 26.34
C MET A 111 7.98 10.71 26.25
N ARG A 112 6.88 10.59 25.49
CA ARG A 112 6.35 9.31 25.05
C ARG A 112 6.32 9.24 23.52
N TYR A 113 6.39 8.04 22.95
CA TYR A 113 6.45 7.87 21.51
C TYR A 113 5.43 6.85 21.00
N LYS A 114 4.96 7.07 19.79
CA LYS A 114 4.02 6.20 19.10
C LYS A 114 4.65 4.85 18.78
N VAL A 115 4.00 3.75 19.20
CA VAL A 115 4.37 2.36 18.87
C VAL A 115 3.35 1.72 17.92
N GLY A 116 3.75 0.62 17.28
CA GLY A 116 2.88 -0.11 16.35
C GLY A 116 2.64 0.61 15.02
N GLY A 117 1.59 0.22 14.31
CA GLY A 117 1.22 0.77 13.00
C GLY A 117 0.74 2.23 13.07
N GLY A 118 0.82 2.93 11.92
CA GLY A 118 0.51 4.37 11.83
C GLY A 118 1.56 5.26 12.48
N ILE A 119 1.58 6.54 12.17
CA ILE A 119 2.53 7.51 12.72
C ILE A 119 1.82 8.52 13.63
N MET A 120 2.60 9.18 14.51
CA MET A 120 2.17 10.37 15.22
C MET A 120 2.23 11.56 14.24
N HIS A 121 1.10 11.88 13.61
CA HIS A 121 1.06 12.94 12.59
C HIS A 121 0.41 14.23 13.10
N TRP A 122 0.14 14.34 14.40
CA TRP A 122 -0.26 15.59 15.04
C TRP A 122 0.86 16.62 15.00
N LYS A 123 0.48 17.91 14.91
CA LYS A 123 1.38 19.05 14.96
C LYS A 123 0.69 20.18 15.70
N TYR A 124 0.89 20.22 17.03
CA TYR A 124 0.34 21.27 17.86
C TYR A 124 1.15 21.48 19.15
N MET A 125 1.06 22.68 19.67
CA MET A 125 1.54 23.06 21.00
C MET A 125 0.41 23.77 21.76
N ILE A 126 0.20 23.36 23.00
CA ILE A 126 -0.74 24.00 23.92
C ILE A 126 0.05 24.75 24.97
N PHE A 127 -0.21 26.03 25.12
CA PHE A 127 0.40 26.95 26.10
C PHE A 127 -0.60 27.18 27.21
N ASN A 128 -0.55 26.33 28.25
CA ASN A 128 -1.64 26.21 29.23
C ASN A 128 -1.77 27.46 30.12
N GLY A 129 -0.68 28.12 30.48
CA GLY A 129 -0.71 29.35 31.27
C GLY A 129 -1.29 30.55 30.52
N GLN A 130 -1.09 30.58 29.21
CA GLN A 130 -1.63 31.62 28.32
C GLN A 130 -3.06 31.30 27.85
N ASN A 131 -3.51 30.07 27.99
CA ASN A 131 -4.73 29.54 27.38
C ASN A 131 -4.75 29.82 25.86
N VAL A 132 -3.66 29.51 25.19
CA VAL A 132 -3.45 29.66 23.74
C VAL A 132 -2.90 28.35 23.20
N MET A 133 -3.19 28.04 21.95
CA MET A 133 -2.52 26.95 21.23
C MET A 133 -2.17 27.34 19.80
N GLN A 134 -1.14 26.69 19.28
CA GLN A 134 -0.83 26.64 17.88
C GLN A 134 -1.12 25.22 17.35
N TRP A 135 -1.79 25.11 16.21
CA TRP A 135 -1.89 23.86 15.49
C TRP A 135 -1.99 24.08 13.98
N SER A 136 -1.56 23.10 13.21
CA SER A 136 -1.56 23.19 11.75
C SER A 136 -1.27 21.84 11.09
N ALA A 137 -1.14 21.82 9.76
CA ALA A 137 -0.56 20.69 9.04
C ALA A 137 0.99 20.70 9.05
N ALA A 138 1.60 21.84 9.38
CA ALA A 138 3.04 22.11 9.35
C ALA A 138 3.83 21.28 10.36
N ASN A 139 4.93 20.66 9.93
CA ASN A 139 5.92 20.14 10.86
C ASN A 139 6.77 21.28 11.44
N TYR A 140 7.45 21.03 12.54
CA TYR A 140 8.26 22.07 13.21
C TYR A 140 9.63 22.23 12.56
N GLY A 141 9.67 22.83 11.39
CA GLY A 141 10.87 23.31 10.69
C GLY A 141 10.70 24.76 10.31
N ASP A 142 11.79 25.53 10.30
CA ASP A 142 11.78 26.96 10.01
C ASP A 142 11.00 27.28 8.71
N TYR A 143 11.28 26.55 7.65
CA TYR A 143 10.67 26.71 6.32
C TYR A 143 9.17 26.37 6.24
N TYR A 144 8.57 25.77 7.27
CA TYR A 144 7.11 25.59 7.36
C TYR A 144 6.40 26.84 7.91
N PHE A 145 7.12 27.70 8.65
CA PHE A 145 6.53 28.79 9.41
C PHE A 145 6.86 30.18 8.86
N ARG A 146 7.80 30.28 7.93
CA ARG A 146 8.11 31.54 7.24
C ARG A 146 8.67 31.28 5.84
N PRO A 147 8.51 32.23 4.91
CA PRO A 147 9.07 32.07 3.58
C PRO A 147 10.56 32.38 3.56
N ALA A 148 11.33 31.66 2.73
CA ALA A 148 12.67 32.12 2.36
C ALA A 148 12.58 33.38 1.47
N VAL A 149 11.60 33.41 0.53
CA VAL A 149 11.28 34.57 -0.28
C VAL A 149 9.75 34.68 -0.42
N PRO A 150 9.11 35.76 0.05
CA PRO A 150 7.66 35.90 0.01
C PRO A 150 7.05 35.62 -1.35
N TYR A 151 6.05 34.75 -1.39
CA TYR A 151 5.29 34.27 -2.56
C TYR A 151 6.10 33.53 -3.63
N LEU A 152 7.41 33.31 -3.43
CA LEU A 152 8.31 32.67 -4.41
C LEU A 152 8.99 31.41 -3.87
N ASP A 153 9.34 31.40 -2.57
CA ASP A 153 9.98 30.25 -1.93
C ASP A 153 9.43 30.09 -0.52
N TYR A 154 8.50 29.15 -0.36
CA TYR A 154 7.80 28.90 0.90
C TYR A 154 7.16 27.51 0.91
N THR A 155 6.85 27.01 2.10
CA THR A 155 5.93 25.88 2.26
C THR A 155 4.50 26.39 2.33
N ASP A 156 3.64 25.88 1.46
CA ASP A 156 2.22 26.23 1.43
C ASP A 156 1.52 25.57 2.63
N GLU A 157 1.13 26.40 3.59
CA GLU A 157 0.49 26.02 4.85
C GLU A 157 -0.52 27.07 5.33
N GLY A 158 -1.25 26.74 6.36
CA GLY A 158 -1.99 27.70 7.20
C GLY A 158 -1.67 27.40 8.66
N ILE A 159 -1.21 28.39 9.41
CA ILE A 159 -0.85 28.22 10.82
C ILE A 159 -1.92 28.87 11.67
N TYR A 160 -2.61 28.06 12.48
CA TYR A 160 -3.68 28.57 13.34
C TYR A 160 -3.18 28.77 14.77
N PHE A 161 -3.31 30.01 15.24
CA PHE A 161 -3.14 30.39 16.63
C PHE A 161 -4.52 30.72 17.21
N THR A 162 -4.91 30.10 18.32
CA THR A 162 -6.26 30.27 18.88
C THR A 162 -6.25 30.25 20.39
N ASN A 163 -7.18 31.01 20.98
CA ASN A 163 -7.58 30.93 22.38
C ASN A 163 -9.04 30.46 22.53
N ASP A 164 -9.62 29.86 21.47
CA ASP A 164 -10.95 29.27 21.54
C ASP A 164 -10.96 28.08 22.52
N PRO A 165 -11.67 28.18 23.65
CA PRO A 165 -11.65 27.12 24.64
C PRO A 165 -12.15 25.78 24.11
N SER A 166 -13.11 25.77 23.18
CA SER A 166 -13.69 24.54 22.65
C SER A 166 -12.66 23.77 21.82
N VAL A 167 -11.83 24.48 21.07
CA VAL A 167 -10.73 23.90 20.29
C VAL A 167 -9.62 23.42 21.24
N ILE A 168 -9.15 24.28 22.14
CA ILE A 168 -8.05 23.97 23.08
C ILE A 168 -8.43 22.76 23.96
N ASP A 169 -9.62 22.73 24.51
CA ASP A 169 -10.08 21.64 25.39
C ASP A 169 -10.20 20.31 24.65
N SER A 170 -10.57 20.35 23.37
CA SER A 170 -10.56 19.15 22.51
C SER A 170 -9.15 18.56 22.38
N PHE A 171 -8.15 19.40 22.15
CA PHE A 171 -6.75 18.97 22.05
C PHE A 171 -6.17 18.56 23.41
N ARG A 172 -6.48 19.28 24.49
CA ARG A 172 -6.11 18.89 25.87
C ARG A 172 -6.63 17.49 26.18
N ARG A 173 -7.91 17.25 25.93
CA ARG A 173 -8.50 15.92 26.13
C ARG A 173 -7.77 14.84 25.36
N LYS A 174 -7.51 15.07 24.08
CA LYS A 174 -6.83 14.08 23.23
C LYS A 174 -5.37 13.88 23.59
N PHE A 175 -4.68 14.94 24.00
CA PHE A 175 -3.33 14.83 24.52
C PHE A 175 -3.30 13.95 25.79
N ASP A 176 -4.16 14.22 26.74
CA ASP A 176 -4.20 13.50 28.02
C ASP A 176 -4.62 12.04 27.84
N ASP A 177 -5.66 11.75 27.04
CA ASP A 177 -6.06 10.39 26.70
C ASP A 177 -4.87 9.61 26.08
N THR A 178 -4.13 10.24 25.18
CA THR A 178 -2.97 9.65 24.49
C THR A 178 -1.76 9.52 25.42
N TRP A 179 -1.55 10.51 26.30
CA TRP A 179 -0.45 10.50 27.25
C TRP A 179 -0.49 9.30 28.19
N VAL A 180 -1.68 8.87 28.60
CA VAL A 180 -1.87 7.71 29.49
C VAL A 180 -2.10 6.38 28.76
N ASP A 181 -2.28 6.39 27.44
CA ASP A 181 -2.53 5.16 26.65
C ASP A 181 -1.29 4.24 26.67
N PRO A 182 -1.35 3.05 27.29
CA PRO A 182 -0.21 2.14 27.35
C PRO A 182 -0.08 1.25 26.11
N THR A 183 -1.09 1.25 25.22
CA THR A 183 -1.16 0.33 24.07
C THR A 183 -0.59 0.94 22.81
N ALA A 184 -0.87 2.22 22.58
CA ALA A 184 -0.43 2.94 21.39
C ALA A 184 0.85 3.78 21.62
N PHE A 185 1.23 4.04 22.88
CA PHE A 185 2.39 4.84 23.24
C PHE A 185 3.25 4.17 24.31
N ALA A 186 4.55 4.19 24.12
CA ALA A 186 5.56 3.76 25.09
C ALA A 186 6.35 4.94 25.63
N ASN A 187 7.03 4.75 26.77
CA ASN A 187 7.92 5.74 27.34
C ASN A 187 9.18 5.87 26.46
N TYR A 188 9.48 7.09 26.04
CA TYR A 188 10.70 7.39 25.28
C TYR A 188 11.83 7.82 26.19
N ALA A 189 11.61 8.83 27.05
CA ALA A 189 12.59 9.31 28.01
C ALA A 189 11.92 10.07 29.17
N ASN A 190 12.62 10.11 30.32
CA ASN A 190 12.37 10.98 31.48
C ASN A 190 10.94 10.82 32.09
N ILE A 191 10.32 9.69 31.92
CA ILE A 191 9.04 9.38 32.55
C ILE A 191 9.34 8.82 33.96
N ALA A 192 8.96 9.58 34.99
CA ALA A 192 9.05 9.19 36.38
C ALA A 192 7.63 9.05 36.98
N GLY A 193 7.37 7.93 37.65
CA GLY A 193 6.11 7.67 38.33
C GLY A 193 4.95 7.29 37.41
N PRO A 194 3.70 7.19 37.95
CA PRO A 194 2.53 6.84 37.19
C PRO A 194 2.14 7.96 36.22
N LEU A 195 1.68 7.56 35.02
CA LEU A 195 1.24 8.51 33.98
C LEU A 195 -0.11 9.16 34.29
N SER A 196 -0.87 8.58 35.21
CA SER A 196 -2.19 9.08 35.60
C SER A 196 -2.05 10.46 36.26
N ARG A 197 -2.70 11.45 35.67
CA ARG A 197 -2.94 12.75 36.28
C ARG A 197 -4.42 12.92 36.48
N GLY A 198 -4.80 13.68 37.50
CA GLY A 198 -6.19 14.11 37.73
C GLY A 198 -6.58 15.26 36.80
N TYR A 199 -6.43 15.07 35.48
CA TYR A 199 -6.86 16.10 34.54
C TYR A 199 -8.37 16.24 34.49
N PRO A 200 -8.89 17.46 34.29
CA PRO A 200 -10.29 17.63 33.95
C PRO A 200 -10.67 16.84 32.71
N LEU A 201 -11.82 16.19 32.71
CA LEU A 201 -12.35 15.54 31.52
C LEU A 201 -12.91 16.61 30.57
N TYR A 202 -12.03 17.23 29.79
CA TYR A 202 -12.41 18.20 28.79
C TYR A 202 -13.36 17.60 27.74
N THR A 203 -14.32 18.41 27.27
CA THR A 203 -15.25 18.00 26.23
C THR A 203 -14.60 18.20 24.86
N ILE A 204 -14.73 17.20 23.98
CA ILE A 204 -14.31 17.33 22.57
C ILE A 204 -15.42 18.04 21.81
N ASP A 205 -15.10 19.16 21.16
CA ASP A 205 -16.01 19.88 20.28
C ASP A 205 -16.38 19.02 19.07
N SER A 206 -17.66 19.01 18.70
CA SER A 206 -18.16 18.21 17.59
C SER A 206 -17.61 18.61 16.22
N SER A 207 -17.06 19.81 16.09
CA SER A 207 -16.35 20.26 14.88
C SER A 207 -14.94 19.69 14.75
N MET A 208 -14.37 19.17 15.84
CA MET A 208 -13.06 18.50 15.82
C MET A 208 -13.21 17.01 15.44
N SER A 209 -12.27 16.51 14.69
CA SER A 209 -12.14 15.09 14.34
C SER A 209 -10.73 14.63 14.60
N PHE A 210 -10.58 13.52 15.32
CA PHE A 210 -9.29 12.92 15.65
C PHE A 210 -9.21 11.47 15.16
N VAL A 211 -8.29 11.22 14.25
CA VAL A 211 -7.96 9.86 13.81
C VAL A 211 -6.95 9.28 14.84
N PRO A 212 -7.04 8.00 15.20
CA PRO A 212 -7.89 6.92 14.69
C PRO A 212 -9.27 6.79 15.37
N ALA A 213 -9.63 7.66 16.30
CA ALA A 213 -10.93 7.56 17.00
C ALA A 213 -12.12 7.76 16.05
N GLU A 214 -11.92 8.51 14.97
CA GLU A 214 -12.90 8.73 13.90
C GLU A 214 -12.24 8.54 12.54
N ASN A 215 -12.99 8.07 11.53
CA ASN A 215 -12.49 7.93 10.18
C ASN A 215 -12.72 9.23 9.39
N PHE A 216 -11.64 9.87 8.95
CA PHE A 216 -11.67 11.16 8.27
C PHE A 216 -12.46 11.15 6.96
N SER A 217 -12.26 10.14 6.11
CA SER A 217 -12.96 10.07 4.83
C SER A 217 -14.45 9.77 5.00
N THR A 218 -14.82 8.97 6.00
CA THR A 218 -16.23 8.68 6.32
C THR A 218 -16.97 9.96 6.75
N ARG A 219 -16.33 10.80 7.55
CA ARG A 219 -16.89 12.10 7.98
C ARG A 219 -16.96 13.09 6.83
N SER A 220 -15.97 13.12 5.95
CA SER A 220 -15.91 14.07 4.83
C SER A 220 -16.89 13.74 3.69
N LYS A 221 -17.15 12.46 3.44
CA LYS A 221 -17.96 12.00 2.30
C LYS A 221 -19.34 12.67 2.19
N PRO A 222 -20.19 12.70 3.26
CA PRO A 222 -21.52 13.33 3.16
C PRO A 222 -21.45 14.83 2.84
N LEU A 223 -20.37 15.51 3.22
CA LEU A 223 -20.19 16.93 2.91
C LEU A 223 -19.98 17.17 1.41
N TYR A 224 -19.18 16.31 0.75
CA TYR A 224 -19.02 16.37 -0.71
C TYR A 224 -20.33 16.04 -1.44
N ASP A 225 -21.09 15.07 -0.93
CA ASP A 225 -22.35 14.65 -1.54
C ASP A 225 -23.45 15.71 -1.36
N ALA A 226 -23.41 16.52 -0.30
CA ALA A 226 -24.36 17.61 -0.02
C ALA A 226 -23.99 18.96 -0.67
N GLU A 227 -22.73 19.11 -1.15
CA GLU A 227 -22.30 20.38 -1.75
C GLU A 227 -22.99 20.65 -3.09
N THR A 228 -23.46 21.90 -3.28
CA THR A 228 -24.24 22.31 -4.44
C THR A 228 -23.69 23.54 -5.18
N GLN A 229 -22.72 24.27 -4.60
CA GLN A 229 -22.21 25.51 -5.21
C GLN A 229 -20.81 25.34 -5.78
N GLN A 230 -19.82 25.04 -4.95
CA GLN A 230 -18.41 24.92 -5.38
C GLN A 230 -17.59 24.19 -4.30
N ILE A 231 -16.55 23.47 -4.72
CA ILE A 231 -15.54 22.88 -3.84
C ILE A 231 -14.16 23.36 -4.27
N ASP A 232 -13.39 23.96 -3.33
CA ASP A 232 -11.99 24.30 -3.52
C ASP A 232 -11.12 23.45 -2.58
N VAL A 233 -10.04 22.90 -3.11
CA VAL A 233 -9.15 22.00 -2.36
C VAL A 233 -7.70 22.42 -2.55
N ILE A 234 -6.95 22.47 -1.45
CA ILE A 234 -5.48 22.36 -1.47
C ILE A 234 -5.12 21.06 -0.79
N MET A 235 -4.39 20.18 -1.48
CA MET A 235 -4.05 18.86 -0.92
C MET A 235 -2.67 18.39 -1.36
N TYR A 236 -1.83 18.09 -0.35
CA TYR A 236 -0.47 17.61 -0.57
C TYR A 236 -0.44 16.22 -1.19
N LYS A 237 -1.10 15.23 -0.56
CA LYS A 237 -1.02 13.81 -0.98
C LYS A 237 -2.41 13.20 -1.16
N ILE A 238 -2.65 12.61 -2.35
CA ILE A 238 -3.94 12.05 -2.76
C ILE A 238 -3.69 10.63 -3.30
N THR A 239 -3.78 9.61 -2.45
CA THR A 239 -3.55 8.20 -2.86
C THR A 239 -4.76 7.30 -2.60
N GLU A 240 -5.75 7.78 -1.84
CA GLU A 240 -6.96 7.04 -1.47
C GLU A 240 -8.17 7.58 -2.23
N GLY A 241 -9.09 6.70 -2.60
CA GLY A 241 -10.16 6.99 -3.55
C GLY A 241 -11.38 7.71 -2.97
N THR A 242 -11.70 7.59 -1.68
CA THR A 242 -12.99 8.06 -1.13
C THR A 242 -13.20 9.56 -1.32
N HIS A 243 -12.17 10.36 -1.06
CA HIS A 243 -12.21 11.81 -1.28
C HIS A 243 -12.30 12.16 -2.77
N ALA A 244 -11.44 11.54 -3.60
CA ALA A 244 -11.45 11.75 -5.05
C ALA A 244 -12.82 11.37 -5.66
N ASP A 245 -13.42 10.26 -5.23
CA ASP A 245 -14.75 9.84 -5.67
C ASP A 245 -15.83 10.85 -5.25
N GLY A 246 -15.71 11.46 -4.06
CA GLY A 246 -16.58 12.53 -3.60
C GLY A 246 -16.55 13.74 -4.54
N LEU A 247 -15.35 14.21 -4.90
CA LEU A 247 -15.18 15.32 -5.85
C LEU A 247 -15.69 14.97 -7.25
N ILE A 248 -15.42 13.75 -7.73
CA ILE A 248 -15.94 13.26 -9.03
C ILE A 248 -17.47 13.24 -9.04
N ARG A 249 -18.11 12.81 -7.95
CA ARG A 249 -19.58 12.86 -7.84
C ARG A 249 -20.11 14.30 -7.83
N ALA A 250 -19.39 15.24 -7.18
CA ALA A 250 -19.76 16.66 -7.20
C ALA A 250 -19.71 17.23 -8.63
N VAL A 251 -18.61 16.99 -9.37
CA VAL A 251 -18.49 17.41 -10.77
C VAL A 251 -19.61 16.82 -11.64
N LYS A 252 -19.94 15.53 -11.46
CA LYS A 252 -21.04 14.87 -12.18
C LYS A 252 -22.42 15.48 -11.91
N ARG A 253 -22.60 16.14 -10.76
CA ARG A 253 -23.81 16.92 -10.43
C ARG A 253 -23.78 18.34 -10.99
N GLY A 254 -22.69 18.74 -11.64
CA GLY A 254 -22.49 20.10 -12.18
C GLY A 254 -21.86 21.06 -11.16
N VAL A 255 -21.39 20.60 -10.00
CA VAL A 255 -20.72 21.45 -9.02
C VAL A 255 -19.28 21.70 -9.47
N PRO A 256 -18.84 22.96 -9.62
CA PRO A 256 -17.46 23.31 -9.92
C PRO A 256 -16.52 22.82 -8.82
N VAL A 257 -15.42 22.16 -9.23
CA VAL A 257 -14.39 21.70 -8.31
C VAL A 257 -13.03 22.16 -8.79
N ARG A 258 -12.25 22.80 -7.89
CA ARG A 258 -10.88 23.26 -8.15
C ARG A 258 -9.92 22.64 -7.15
N LEU A 259 -8.76 22.21 -7.63
CA LEU A 259 -7.72 21.57 -6.83
C LEU A 259 -6.35 22.21 -7.09
N ILE A 260 -5.63 22.56 -6.02
CA ILE A 260 -4.19 22.84 -6.04
C ILE A 260 -3.48 21.65 -5.41
N THR A 261 -2.46 21.09 -6.10
CA THR A 261 -1.74 19.91 -5.63
C THR A 261 -0.23 19.99 -5.83
N GLU A 262 0.48 19.02 -5.23
CA GLU A 262 1.95 18.96 -5.25
C GLU A 262 2.45 18.21 -6.50
N PRO A 263 3.17 18.87 -7.42
CA PRO A 263 3.66 18.26 -8.65
C PRO A 263 4.72 17.17 -8.40
N ASP A 264 5.56 17.31 -7.37
CA ASP A 264 6.65 16.37 -7.10
C ASP A 264 6.13 14.98 -6.68
N LEU A 265 4.91 14.91 -6.16
CA LEU A 265 4.25 13.65 -5.85
C LEU A 265 3.56 13.00 -7.06
N TYR A 266 3.24 13.76 -8.09
CA TYR A 266 2.45 13.27 -9.22
C TYR A 266 3.15 12.15 -10.01
N ARG A 267 4.49 12.18 -10.13
CA ARG A 267 5.30 11.16 -10.80
C ARG A 267 6.32 10.47 -9.88
N SER A 268 6.05 10.47 -8.58
CA SER A 268 6.84 9.70 -7.62
C SER A 268 6.63 8.21 -7.83
N LYS A 269 7.71 7.46 -8.06
CA LYS A 269 7.67 5.99 -8.20
C LYS A 269 7.21 5.29 -6.92
N GLU A 270 7.40 5.94 -5.78
CA GLU A 270 6.96 5.44 -4.47
C GLU A 270 5.45 5.63 -4.25
N ASN A 271 4.81 6.52 -5.00
CA ASN A 271 3.42 6.92 -4.82
C ASN A 271 2.62 6.86 -6.14
N VAL A 272 2.68 5.75 -6.87
CA VAL A 272 1.99 5.57 -8.17
C VAL A 272 0.48 5.87 -8.10
N TRP A 273 -0.13 5.74 -6.91
CA TRP A 273 -1.54 6.03 -6.69
C TRP A 273 -1.86 7.53 -6.66
N GLN A 274 -0.86 8.41 -6.42
CA GLN A 274 -1.03 9.86 -6.58
C GLN A 274 -1.42 10.20 -8.04
N ALA A 275 -0.64 9.71 -9.00
CA ALA A 275 -0.95 9.90 -10.42
C ALA A 275 -2.33 9.31 -10.79
N TYR A 276 -2.67 8.14 -10.26
CA TYR A 276 -3.97 7.51 -10.49
C TYR A 276 -5.12 8.42 -10.06
N GLN A 277 -5.08 8.98 -8.87
CA GLN A 277 -6.18 9.80 -8.36
C GLN A 277 -6.23 11.18 -9.05
N VAL A 278 -5.09 11.84 -9.25
CA VAL A 278 -5.03 13.16 -9.91
C VAL A 278 -5.51 13.05 -11.37
N ASP A 279 -5.07 12.02 -12.10
CA ASP A 279 -5.52 11.76 -13.47
C ASP A 279 -7.03 11.45 -13.55
N ARG A 280 -7.59 10.75 -12.56
CA ARG A 280 -9.05 10.50 -12.48
C ARG A 280 -9.83 11.79 -12.24
N LEU A 281 -9.35 12.63 -11.33
CA LEU A 281 -9.95 13.93 -11.04
C LEU A 281 -9.92 14.83 -12.29
N TYR A 282 -8.78 14.89 -12.98
CA TYR A 282 -8.64 15.63 -14.23
C TYR A 282 -9.61 15.14 -15.30
N SER A 283 -9.67 13.82 -15.54
CA SER A 283 -10.57 13.22 -16.53
C SER A 283 -12.05 13.42 -16.21
N ALA A 284 -12.39 13.59 -14.94
CA ALA A 284 -13.76 13.86 -14.52
C ALA A 284 -14.16 15.33 -14.69
N GLY A 285 -13.21 16.23 -15.00
CA GLY A 285 -13.46 17.66 -15.20
C GLY A 285 -13.15 18.53 -13.98
N VAL A 286 -12.45 18.01 -12.97
CA VAL A 286 -11.89 18.84 -11.90
C VAL A 286 -10.85 19.77 -12.50
N GLN A 287 -10.94 21.06 -12.21
CA GLN A 287 -9.92 22.03 -12.59
C GLN A 287 -8.73 21.89 -11.66
N ILE A 288 -7.55 21.58 -12.21
CA ILE A 288 -6.36 21.30 -11.41
C ILE A 288 -5.25 22.29 -11.74
N ARG A 289 -4.57 22.78 -10.71
CA ARG A 289 -3.33 23.54 -10.80
C ARG A 289 -2.27 22.88 -9.93
N ASP A 290 -1.04 22.92 -10.42
CA ASP A 290 0.15 22.52 -9.67
C ASP A 290 0.78 23.72 -8.98
N ARG A 291 1.45 23.49 -7.86
CA ARG A 291 2.41 24.44 -7.31
C ARG A 291 3.43 24.86 -8.39
N ALA A 292 3.77 26.12 -8.41
CA ALA A 292 4.79 26.68 -9.32
C ALA A 292 5.93 27.43 -8.62
N HIS A 293 5.73 27.87 -7.36
CA HIS A 293 6.79 28.48 -6.53
C HIS A 293 7.82 27.42 -6.07
N ALA A 294 8.99 27.81 -5.62
CA ALA A 294 9.92 26.95 -4.89
C ALA A 294 9.32 26.53 -3.53
N GLY A 295 9.88 25.52 -2.90
CA GLY A 295 9.29 24.89 -1.72
C GLY A 295 8.28 23.81 -2.10
N PHE A 296 7.20 23.63 -1.34
CA PHE A 296 6.20 22.60 -1.62
C PHE A 296 4.81 22.94 -1.07
N THR A 297 3.76 22.37 -1.67
CA THR A 297 2.39 22.42 -1.15
C THR A 297 2.26 21.40 -0.02
N HIS A 298 1.95 21.84 1.19
CA HIS A 298 1.76 20.92 2.31
C HIS A 298 0.41 21.12 3.03
N GLN A 299 -0.33 22.16 2.70
CA GLN A 299 -1.68 22.43 3.22
C GLN A 299 -2.65 21.30 2.88
N LYS A 300 -3.60 21.03 3.79
CA LYS A 300 -4.70 20.09 3.59
C LYS A 300 -6.00 20.79 3.97
N SER A 301 -6.63 21.40 2.99
CA SER A 301 -7.88 22.15 3.19
C SER A 301 -8.90 21.87 2.12
N THR A 302 -10.18 21.91 2.51
CA THR A 302 -11.33 21.83 1.60
C THR A 302 -12.34 22.91 1.99
N LEU A 303 -12.80 23.67 1.01
CA LEU A 303 -13.84 24.66 1.13
C LEU A 303 -15.11 24.18 0.45
N LEU A 304 -16.21 24.20 1.15
CA LEU A 304 -17.55 23.80 0.71
C LEU A 304 -18.45 25.03 0.72
N TYR A 305 -18.64 25.63 -0.45
CA TYR A 305 -19.20 26.98 -0.58
C TYR A 305 -20.67 27.05 -0.21
N GLY A 306 -21.49 26.08 -0.65
CA GLY A 306 -22.91 26.05 -0.33
C GLY A 306 -23.20 25.79 1.15
N GLN A 307 -22.24 25.19 1.85
CA GLN A 307 -22.32 24.91 3.27
C GLN A 307 -21.60 25.96 4.13
N GLY A 308 -20.84 26.88 3.51
CA GLY A 308 -19.97 27.83 4.22
C GLY A 308 -18.94 27.15 5.12
N MET A 309 -18.53 25.94 4.77
CA MET A 309 -17.72 25.07 5.62
C MET A 309 -16.27 24.98 5.14
N THR A 310 -15.36 25.01 6.09
CA THR A 310 -13.94 24.68 5.89
C THR A 310 -13.61 23.38 6.61
N VAL A 311 -12.97 22.45 5.90
CA VAL A 311 -12.30 21.30 6.49
C VAL A 311 -10.80 21.54 6.39
N TYR A 312 -10.11 21.59 7.53
CA TYR A 312 -8.68 21.85 7.59
C TYR A 312 -8.02 21.00 8.68
N GLY A 313 -6.80 20.51 8.43
CA GLY A 313 -6.08 19.71 9.43
C GLY A 313 -4.81 19.06 8.91
N SER A 314 -4.35 18.05 9.63
CA SER A 314 -3.11 17.32 9.32
C SER A 314 -3.29 16.17 8.32
N SER A 315 -4.54 15.71 8.08
CA SER A 315 -4.82 14.52 7.28
C SER A 315 -4.57 14.70 5.80
N ASN A 316 -3.68 13.90 5.25
CA ASN A 316 -3.61 13.67 3.81
C ASN A 316 -4.80 12.81 3.35
N TRP A 317 -5.05 12.76 2.04
CA TRP A 317 -6.02 11.84 1.46
C TRP A 317 -5.35 10.48 1.17
N THR A 318 -5.00 9.78 2.24
CA THR A 318 -4.38 8.44 2.22
C THR A 318 -5.15 7.49 3.11
N SER A 319 -5.04 6.19 2.87
CA SER A 319 -5.69 5.17 3.68
C SER A 319 -5.28 5.26 5.16
N GLU A 320 -4.00 5.55 5.40
CA GLU A 320 -3.43 5.64 6.74
C GLU A 320 -3.92 6.88 7.49
N SER A 321 -3.95 8.06 6.82
CA SER A 321 -4.47 9.31 7.40
C SER A 321 -5.98 9.25 7.66
N ASN A 322 -6.71 8.41 6.93
CA ASN A 322 -8.14 8.23 7.15
C ASN A 322 -8.48 7.43 8.41
N LYS A 323 -7.61 6.50 8.87
CA LYS A 323 -8.02 5.48 9.86
C LYS A 323 -6.98 5.02 10.88
N SER A 324 -5.68 5.28 10.69
CA SER A 324 -4.64 4.65 11.52
C SER A 324 -3.54 5.57 12.03
N GLN A 325 -3.29 6.69 11.37
CA GLN A 325 -2.38 7.73 11.85
C GLN A 325 -3.05 8.59 12.91
N TYR A 326 -2.26 9.21 13.78
CA TYR A 326 -2.78 10.20 14.73
C TYR A 326 -2.89 11.54 14.03
N GLU A 327 -4.12 11.87 13.57
CA GLU A 327 -4.42 13.08 12.82
C GLU A 327 -5.45 13.94 13.55
N HIS A 328 -5.47 15.23 13.24
CA HIS A 328 -6.50 16.16 13.69
C HIS A 328 -7.09 16.92 12.51
N ASN A 329 -8.39 17.12 12.50
CA ASN A 329 -9.11 17.86 11.47
C ASN A 329 -10.20 18.70 12.09
N TYR A 330 -10.43 19.88 11.53
CA TYR A 330 -11.44 20.85 11.97
C TYR A 330 -12.47 21.03 10.86
N PHE A 331 -13.71 20.71 11.18
CA PHE A 331 -14.88 20.85 10.32
C PHE A 331 -15.68 22.04 10.81
N THR A 332 -15.42 23.25 10.30
CA THR A 332 -15.97 24.47 10.87
C THR A 332 -16.72 25.32 9.85
N ALA A 333 -17.85 25.85 10.28
CA ALA A 333 -18.63 26.85 9.54
C ALA A 333 -18.37 28.29 10.04
N LYS A 334 -17.28 28.55 10.77
CA LYS A 334 -16.91 29.91 11.20
C LYS A 334 -16.67 30.80 9.96
N PRO A 335 -17.45 31.90 9.77
CA PRO A 335 -17.37 32.70 8.53
C PRO A 335 -16.00 33.33 8.29
N TRP A 336 -15.31 33.78 9.35
CA TRP A 336 -14.00 34.38 9.23
C TRP A 336 -12.93 33.36 8.80
N PHE A 337 -13.02 32.12 9.30
CA PHE A 337 -12.11 31.01 8.97
C PHE A 337 -12.30 30.61 7.50
N PHE A 338 -13.55 30.44 7.06
CA PHE A 338 -13.89 30.21 5.64
C PHE A 338 -13.37 31.34 4.75
N THR A 339 -13.56 32.60 5.16
CA THR A 339 -13.09 33.76 4.37
C THR A 339 -11.57 33.79 4.23
N TRP A 340 -10.84 33.45 5.30
CA TRP A 340 -9.40 33.38 5.25
C TRP A 340 -8.91 32.31 4.25
N PHE A 341 -9.40 31.08 4.33
CA PHE A 341 -9.03 29.99 3.42
C PHE A 341 -9.45 30.30 1.98
N ARG A 342 -10.63 30.89 1.78
CA ARG A 342 -11.08 31.33 0.46
C ARG A 342 -10.13 32.39 -0.13
N SER A 343 -9.69 33.36 0.64
CA SER A 343 -8.77 34.39 0.20
C SER A 343 -7.39 33.80 -0.14
N ASN A 344 -6.88 32.89 0.72
CA ASN A 344 -5.64 32.16 0.50
C ASN A 344 -5.69 31.33 -0.80
N PHE A 345 -6.77 30.54 -0.99
CA PHE A 345 -6.98 29.77 -2.21
C PHE A 345 -7.07 30.66 -3.45
N THR A 346 -7.91 31.71 -3.40
CA THR A 346 -8.14 32.60 -4.55
C THR A 346 -6.87 33.31 -4.97
N ARG A 347 -6.05 33.75 -4.01
CA ARG A 347 -4.74 34.36 -4.29
C ARG A 347 -3.85 33.41 -5.11
N LYS A 348 -3.66 32.20 -4.64
CA LYS A 348 -2.82 31.17 -5.26
C LYS A 348 -3.39 30.73 -6.61
N TRP A 349 -4.68 30.51 -6.68
CA TRP A 349 -5.36 30.12 -7.91
C TRP A 349 -5.23 31.17 -9.01
N GLY A 350 -5.40 32.43 -8.66
CA GLY A 350 -5.36 33.57 -9.60
C GLY A 350 -3.98 34.19 -9.77
N ASN A 351 -2.97 33.79 -8.99
CA ASN A 351 -1.66 34.44 -8.96
C ASN A 351 -1.77 35.95 -8.71
N THR A 352 -2.65 36.37 -7.81
CA THR A 352 -3.09 37.77 -7.67
C THR A 352 -2.02 38.71 -7.10
N THR A 353 -0.92 38.17 -6.58
CA THR A 353 0.24 38.97 -6.14
C THR A 353 1.18 39.38 -7.28
N GLY A 354 0.90 38.95 -8.50
CA GLY A 354 1.83 39.10 -9.63
C GLY A 354 3.00 38.11 -9.61
N LYS A 355 3.03 37.20 -8.64
CA LYS A 355 3.97 36.07 -8.57
C LYS A 355 3.25 34.80 -9.03
N VAL A 356 3.98 33.90 -9.69
CA VAL A 356 3.41 32.65 -10.19
C VAL A 356 3.46 31.60 -9.07
N GLU A 357 2.43 31.59 -8.22
CA GLU A 357 2.30 30.65 -7.12
C GLU A 357 1.81 29.28 -7.60
N THR A 358 0.97 29.24 -8.64
CA THR A 358 0.46 28.01 -9.25
C THR A 358 0.42 28.10 -10.78
N LYS A 359 0.46 26.96 -11.45
CA LYS A 359 0.32 26.82 -12.91
C LYS A 359 -0.72 25.75 -13.26
N PRO A 360 -1.36 25.81 -14.44
CA PRO A 360 -2.27 24.75 -14.88
C PRO A 360 -1.59 23.39 -14.85
N PHE A 361 -2.31 22.39 -14.34
CA PHE A 361 -1.88 20.98 -14.40
C PHE A 361 -1.89 20.49 -15.85
N VAL A 362 -0.85 19.77 -16.23
CA VAL A 362 -0.74 19.12 -17.53
C VAL A 362 -0.51 17.63 -17.28
N PRO A 363 -1.46 16.77 -17.66
CA PRO A 363 -1.28 15.33 -17.47
C PRO A 363 -0.14 14.81 -18.35
N LEU A 364 0.69 13.94 -17.79
CA LEU A 364 1.85 13.36 -18.47
C LEU A 364 1.53 11.92 -18.95
N PRO A 365 2.18 11.41 -20.01
CA PRO A 365 2.07 10.02 -20.42
C PRO A 365 2.69 9.08 -19.36
N PRO A 366 2.29 7.80 -19.35
CA PRO A 366 2.98 6.77 -18.58
C PRO A 366 4.28 6.37 -19.28
N ASP A 367 5.11 5.56 -18.62
CA ASP A 367 6.21 4.86 -19.30
C ASP A 367 5.63 3.81 -20.27
N ALA A 368 6.43 3.47 -21.30
CA ALA A 368 6.08 2.43 -22.25
C ALA A 368 6.02 1.04 -21.58
N PRO A 369 5.18 0.11 -22.07
CA PRO A 369 5.12 -1.25 -21.54
C PRO A 369 6.37 -2.06 -21.90
N VAL A 370 6.71 -3.04 -21.05
CA VAL A 370 7.75 -4.04 -21.30
C VAL A 370 7.07 -5.39 -21.54
N TYR A 371 7.32 -6.01 -22.69
CA TYR A 371 6.69 -7.26 -23.06
C TYR A 371 7.38 -8.47 -22.41
N VAL A 372 6.59 -9.46 -22.04
CA VAL A 372 7.06 -10.68 -21.37
C VAL A 372 6.92 -11.88 -22.29
N SER A 373 5.75 -12.07 -22.91
CA SER A 373 5.48 -13.27 -23.75
C SER A 373 4.28 -13.00 -24.69
N PRO A 374 4.30 -13.59 -25.90
CA PRO A 374 5.42 -14.26 -26.58
C PRO A 374 6.60 -13.31 -26.86
N ALA A 375 7.82 -13.87 -27.00
CA ALA A 375 8.98 -13.10 -27.45
C ALA A 375 8.74 -12.57 -28.88
N ASN A 376 9.42 -11.48 -29.24
CA ASN A 376 9.31 -10.96 -30.59
C ASN A 376 9.83 -12.00 -31.60
N ALA A 377 9.10 -12.17 -32.69
CA ALA A 377 9.35 -13.17 -33.73
C ALA A 377 9.35 -14.64 -33.27
N ALA A 378 8.69 -14.92 -32.12
CA ALA A 378 8.55 -16.30 -31.65
C ALA A 378 7.83 -17.15 -32.70
N ALA A 379 8.41 -18.34 -32.97
CA ALA A 379 7.84 -19.31 -33.91
C ALA A 379 7.18 -20.49 -33.17
N ASN A 380 6.32 -21.20 -33.89
CA ASN A 380 5.64 -22.40 -33.36
C ASN A 380 4.86 -22.17 -32.05
N VAL A 381 4.27 -21.01 -31.87
CA VAL A 381 3.41 -20.74 -30.72
C VAL A 381 2.18 -21.65 -30.76
N SER A 382 1.98 -22.44 -29.71
CA SER A 382 0.91 -23.43 -29.65
C SER A 382 -0.45 -22.77 -29.67
N THR A 383 -1.37 -23.34 -30.45
CA THR A 383 -2.81 -23.01 -30.47
C THR A 383 -3.67 -24.09 -29.80
N ALA A 384 -3.05 -25.14 -29.25
CA ALA A 384 -3.75 -26.25 -28.59
C ALA A 384 -4.48 -25.82 -27.29
N THR A 385 -4.05 -24.74 -26.69
CA THR A 385 -4.69 -24.08 -25.56
C THR A 385 -4.89 -22.59 -25.89
N ALA A 386 -5.72 -21.91 -25.13
CA ALA A 386 -5.91 -20.47 -25.31
C ALA A 386 -4.57 -19.71 -25.24
N THR A 387 -4.17 -19.10 -26.35
CA THR A 387 -2.93 -18.33 -26.43
C THR A 387 -3.07 -17.03 -25.63
N THR A 388 -2.04 -16.68 -24.88
CA THR A 388 -2.02 -15.44 -24.08
C THR A 388 -0.83 -14.57 -24.48
N ILE A 389 -1.03 -13.25 -24.37
CA ILE A 389 0.03 -12.28 -24.35
C ILE A 389 0.23 -11.75 -22.92
N SER A 390 1.46 -11.46 -22.55
CA SER A 390 1.75 -10.88 -21.24
C SER A 390 2.80 -9.77 -21.32
N TRP A 391 2.61 -8.76 -20.44
CA TRP A 391 3.48 -7.59 -20.38
C TRP A 391 3.51 -7.01 -18.96
N LYS A 392 4.54 -6.24 -18.65
CA LYS A 392 4.59 -5.34 -17.51
C LYS A 392 4.13 -3.96 -17.99
N PRO A 393 3.06 -3.39 -17.43
CA PRO A 393 2.68 -2.01 -17.73
C PRO A 393 3.82 -1.05 -17.38
N GLY A 394 3.92 0.04 -18.10
CA GLY A 394 4.83 1.13 -17.75
C GLY A 394 4.46 1.75 -16.39
N ALA A 395 5.39 2.41 -15.73
CA ALA A 395 5.10 3.18 -14.54
C ALA A 395 3.95 4.17 -14.82
N TRP A 396 3.10 4.37 -13.83
CA TRP A 396 1.86 5.20 -13.88
C TRP A 396 0.80 4.76 -14.91
N ALA A 397 0.99 3.63 -15.61
CA ALA A 397 -0.05 3.06 -16.45
C ALA A 397 -1.12 2.35 -15.61
N HIS A 398 -2.37 2.76 -15.74
CA HIS A 398 -3.51 2.17 -15.05
C HIS A 398 -4.54 1.57 -16.01
N ARG A 399 -4.37 1.83 -17.31
CA ARG A 399 -5.14 1.28 -18.44
C ARG A 399 -4.18 0.87 -19.55
N ALA A 400 -4.64 -0.03 -20.40
CA ALA A 400 -3.93 -0.39 -21.62
C ALA A 400 -4.92 -0.63 -22.75
N ASP A 401 -4.55 -0.20 -23.95
CA ASP A 401 -5.17 -0.68 -25.17
C ASP A 401 -4.33 -1.83 -25.74
N ILE A 402 -5.01 -2.86 -26.19
CA ILE A 402 -4.39 -4.04 -26.82
C ILE A 402 -4.71 -3.99 -28.30
N ARG A 403 -3.68 -3.94 -29.12
CA ARG A 403 -3.78 -4.07 -30.57
C ARG A 403 -3.29 -5.44 -30.98
N PHE A 404 -4.03 -6.12 -31.86
CA PHE A 404 -3.73 -7.49 -32.26
C PHE A 404 -4.35 -7.81 -33.62
N GLY A 405 -3.63 -8.57 -34.46
CA GLY A 405 -4.10 -9.03 -35.76
C GLY A 405 -2.98 -9.54 -36.65
N THR A 406 -3.29 -9.81 -37.93
CA THR A 406 -2.35 -10.35 -38.92
C THR A 406 -1.61 -9.26 -39.70
N SER A 407 -1.93 -7.98 -39.48
CA SER A 407 -1.23 -6.85 -40.09
C SER A 407 -0.09 -6.34 -39.20
N PRO A 408 1.06 -5.88 -39.77
CA PRO A 408 2.11 -5.17 -39.04
C PRO A 408 1.62 -3.89 -38.33
N SER A 409 0.48 -3.34 -38.73
CA SER A 409 -0.25 -2.29 -38.02
C SER A 409 -1.51 -2.89 -37.38
N PRO A 410 -1.38 -3.57 -36.23
CA PRO A 410 -2.46 -4.38 -35.70
C PRO A 410 -3.66 -3.49 -35.25
N PRO A 411 -4.88 -3.89 -35.59
CA PRO A 411 -6.08 -3.17 -35.17
C PRO A 411 -6.29 -3.25 -33.65
N LEU A 412 -7.14 -2.37 -33.12
CA LEU A 412 -7.54 -2.38 -31.73
C LEU A 412 -8.38 -3.66 -31.43
N LEU A 413 -7.91 -4.49 -30.50
CA LEU A 413 -8.61 -5.67 -30.03
C LEU A 413 -9.41 -5.37 -28.74
N ALA A 414 -8.79 -4.65 -27.81
CA ALA A 414 -9.42 -4.28 -26.54
C ALA A 414 -8.93 -2.90 -26.08
N SER A 415 -9.84 -2.09 -25.54
CA SER A 415 -9.53 -0.75 -25.05
C SER A 415 -9.69 -0.64 -23.54
N ASN A 416 -8.90 0.23 -22.93
CA ASN A 416 -8.98 0.58 -21.50
C ASN A 416 -8.96 -0.62 -20.55
N VAL A 417 -8.24 -1.69 -20.91
CA VAL A 417 -8.03 -2.85 -20.04
C VAL A 417 -7.35 -2.39 -18.75
N SER A 418 -7.90 -2.77 -17.61
CA SER A 418 -7.33 -2.41 -16.30
C SER A 418 -5.99 -3.09 -16.07
N VAL A 419 -4.98 -2.33 -15.71
CA VAL A 419 -3.63 -2.79 -15.38
C VAL A 419 -3.16 -2.16 -14.09
N SER A 420 -2.13 -2.76 -13.48
CA SER A 420 -1.47 -2.22 -12.29
C SER A 420 0.02 -1.99 -12.61
N PRO A 421 0.59 -0.82 -12.33
CA PRO A 421 1.94 -0.44 -12.81
C PRO A 421 3.06 -1.42 -12.47
N ASN A 422 2.96 -2.13 -11.36
CA ASN A 422 4.03 -3.01 -10.87
C ASN A 422 3.74 -4.51 -11.04
N SER A 423 2.68 -4.87 -11.78
CA SER A 423 2.22 -6.26 -11.92
C SER A 423 2.23 -6.70 -13.38
N THR A 424 2.71 -7.91 -13.65
CA THR A 424 2.54 -8.50 -14.99
C THR A 424 1.07 -8.72 -15.29
N LYS A 425 0.62 -8.20 -16.41
CA LYS A 425 -0.72 -8.43 -16.96
C LYS A 425 -0.68 -9.48 -18.03
N THR A 426 -1.63 -10.41 -17.97
CA THR A 426 -1.87 -11.41 -19.02
C THR A 426 -3.23 -11.16 -19.66
N TYR A 427 -3.31 -11.34 -20.97
CA TYR A 427 -4.57 -11.23 -21.73
C TYR A 427 -4.72 -12.44 -22.66
N THR A 428 -5.87 -13.08 -22.62
CA THR A 428 -6.19 -14.22 -23.48
C THR A 428 -6.64 -13.73 -24.85
N LEU A 429 -5.97 -14.19 -25.89
CA LEU A 429 -6.29 -13.86 -27.27
C LEU A 429 -7.50 -14.67 -27.77
N PRO A 430 -8.21 -14.23 -28.81
CA PRO A 430 -9.18 -15.06 -29.54
C PRO A 430 -8.52 -16.33 -30.09
N ALA A 431 -9.33 -17.26 -30.59
CA ALA A 431 -8.82 -18.44 -31.30
C ALA A 431 -7.96 -18.02 -32.50
N LEU A 432 -6.77 -18.64 -32.61
CA LEU A 432 -5.78 -18.29 -33.62
C LEU A 432 -5.74 -19.35 -34.72
N ALA A 433 -5.56 -18.92 -35.97
CA ALA A 433 -5.33 -19.81 -37.11
C ALA A 433 -3.92 -20.41 -37.03
N PRO A 434 -3.74 -21.71 -37.38
CA PRO A 434 -2.43 -22.33 -37.43
C PRO A 434 -1.55 -21.73 -38.53
N GLY A 435 -0.21 -21.80 -38.35
CA GLY A 435 0.78 -21.37 -39.35
C GLY A 435 0.72 -19.88 -39.69
N THR A 436 0.07 -19.08 -38.85
CA THR A 436 -0.25 -17.68 -39.13
C THR A 436 0.61 -16.75 -38.29
N THR A 437 1.17 -15.72 -38.92
CA THR A 437 1.91 -14.66 -38.23
C THR A 437 0.93 -13.61 -37.71
N TYR A 438 1.00 -13.35 -36.40
CA TYR A 438 0.25 -12.32 -35.71
C TYR A 438 1.16 -11.23 -35.20
N TYR A 439 0.64 -10.01 -35.19
CA TYR A 439 1.27 -8.82 -34.64
C TYR A 439 0.48 -8.29 -33.46
N TRP A 440 1.18 -7.80 -32.45
CA TRP A 440 0.55 -7.23 -31.28
C TRP A 440 1.31 -6.03 -30.72
N GLN A 441 0.56 -5.11 -30.13
CA GLN A 441 1.09 -3.91 -29.51
C GLN A 441 0.26 -3.58 -28.28
N ILE A 442 0.93 -3.19 -27.22
CA ILE A 442 0.30 -2.63 -26.03
C ILE A 442 0.54 -1.12 -26.02
N VAL A 443 -0.53 -0.37 -25.78
CA VAL A 443 -0.48 1.08 -25.54
C VAL A 443 -0.83 1.29 -24.07
N SER A 444 0.18 1.58 -23.26
CA SER A 444 -0.01 1.96 -21.86
C SER A 444 -0.74 3.29 -21.75
N LYS A 445 -1.70 3.43 -20.83
CA LYS A 445 -2.49 4.65 -20.66
C LYS A 445 -2.63 5.02 -19.20
N THR A 446 -2.60 6.31 -18.90
CA THR A 446 -2.96 6.86 -17.60
C THR A 446 -4.49 6.94 -17.45
N MET A 447 -4.97 7.31 -16.26
CA MET A 447 -6.40 7.61 -16.06
C MET A 447 -6.83 8.91 -16.76
N ALA A 448 -5.89 9.82 -17.09
CA ALA A 448 -6.11 11.00 -17.92
C ALA A 448 -6.02 10.71 -19.44
N GLN A 449 -6.02 9.42 -19.84
CA GLN A 449 -5.94 8.95 -21.23
C GLN A 449 -4.64 9.37 -21.96
N GLN A 450 -3.62 9.83 -21.25
CA GLN A 450 -2.31 10.02 -21.83
C GLN A 450 -1.69 8.65 -22.14
N ALA A 451 -1.03 8.51 -23.29
CA ALA A 451 -0.66 7.21 -23.83
C ALA A 451 0.83 7.11 -24.15
N ALA A 452 1.40 5.91 -23.94
CA ALA A 452 2.73 5.52 -24.43
C ALA A 452 2.65 4.15 -25.08
N ALA A 453 2.95 4.09 -26.38
CA ALA A 453 2.92 2.85 -27.14
C ALA A 453 4.21 2.06 -26.95
N GLY A 454 4.08 0.75 -26.75
CA GLY A 454 5.19 -0.19 -26.86
C GLY A 454 5.54 -0.49 -28.33
N PRO A 455 6.62 -1.24 -28.59
CA PRO A 455 6.94 -1.71 -29.91
C PRO A 455 5.87 -2.67 -30.45
N VAL A 456 5.80 -2.84 -31.76
CA VAL A 456 5.00 -3.92 -32.36
C VAL A 456 5.84 -5.20 -32.32
N TYR A 457 5.33 -6.23 -31.67
CA TYR A 457 5.91 -7.58 -31.67
C TYR A 457 5.11 -8.49 -32.58
N SER A 458 5.78 -9.54 -33.11
CA SER A 458 5.13 -10.59 -33.86
C SER A 458 5.40 -11.97 -33.27
N PHE A 459 4.54 -12.90 -33.58
CA PHE A 459 4.79 -14.32 -33.39
C PHE A 459 4.05 -15.11 -34.46
N THR A 460 4.55 -16.32 -34.79
CA THR A 460 3.93 -17.23 -35.72
C THR A 460 3.42 -18.46 -34.99
N THR A 461 2.15 -18.79 -35.19
CA THR A 461 1.55 -19.98 -34.62
C THR A 461 2.11 -21.25 -35.26
N ALA A 462 2.07 -22.36 -34.53
CA ALA A 462 2.40 -23.65 -35.07
C ALA A 462 1.52 -23.98 -36.29
N SER A 463 2.10 -24.50 -37.35
CA SER A 463 1.36 -24.94 -38.53
C SER A 463 0.42 -26.10 -38.19
N SER A 464 -0.74 -26.17 -38.85
CA SER A 464 -1.63 -27.36 -38.82
C SER A 464 -1.10 -28.49 -39.72
N GLY A 465 0.23 -28.69 -39.76
CA GLY A 465 0.73 -29.93 -40.29
C GLY A 465 0.16 -31.10 -39.46
N PRO A 466 -0.03 -32.28 -40.03
CA PRO A 466 -0.26 -33.46 -39.20
C PRO A 466 0.88 -33.42 -38.16
N PRO A 467 0.61 -33.65 -36.85
CA PRO A 467 1.68 -33.76 -35.90
C PRO A 467 2.72 -34.69 -36.51
N PRO A 468 4.04 -34.34 -36.50
CA PRO A 468 5.04 -35.27 -36.99
C PRO A 468 4.70 -36.59 -36.33
N PRO A 469 4.63 -37.73 -37.07
CA PRO A 469 4.33 -39.00 -36.45
C PRO A 469 5.23 -39.09 -35.24
N PRO A 470 4.68 -39.34 -34.04
CA PRO A 470 5.49 -39.39 -32.84
C PRO A 470 6.63 -40.33 -33.19
N PRO A 471 7.91 -39.96 -32.95
CA PRO A 471 9.02 -40.90 -33.15
C PRO A 471 8.56 -42.18 -32.48
N PRO A 472 8.72 -43.38 -33.08
CA PRO A 472 8.19 -44.57 -32.50
C PRO A 472 8.73 -44.67 -31.08
N ALA A 473 7.88 -44.42 -30.07
CA ALA A 473 8.26 -44.52 -28.69
C ALA A 473 8.38 -46.00 -28.38
N THR A 474 9.49 -46.60 -28.81
CA THR A 474 9.85 -47.99 -28.56
C THR A 474 10.52 -48.14 -27.21
N GLY A 475 10.70 -47.03 -26.47
CA GLY A 475 11.45 -46.97 -25.22
C GLY A 475 10.64 -46.36 -24.04
N ASP A 476 11.28 -46.37 -22.89
CA ASP A 476 10.78 -45.78 -21.66
C ASP A 476 10.73 -44.24 -21.79
N VAL A 477 9.68 -43.61 -21.23
CA VAL A 477 9.57 -42.16 -21.15
C VAL A 477 10.27 -41.69 -19.88
N VAL A 478 11.41 -41.05 -20.02
CA VAL A 478 12.24 -40.56 -18.93
C VAL A 478 12.10 -39.06 -18.80
N LEU A 479 11.69 -38.57 -17.62
CA LEU A 479 11.44 -37.18 -17.34
C LEU A 479 12.29 -36.74 -16.15
N TYR A 480 12.95 -35.58 -16.25
CA TYR A 480 13.63 -34.97 -15.13
C TYR A 480 12.69 -33.93 -14.52
N ALA A 481 12.39 -34.09 -13.23
CA ALA A 481 11.39 -33.25 -12.55
C ALA A 481 11.84 -31.77 -12.48
N GLY A 482 13.15 -31.51 -12.49
CA GLY A 482 13.72 -30.16 -12.59
C GLY A 482 13.43 -29.44 -13.92
N ASP A 483 12.91 -30.16 -14.95
CA ASP A 483 12.49 -29.61 -16.24
C ASP A 483 10.97 -29.41 -16.32
N ALA A 484 10.29 -29.30 -15.17
CA ALA A 484 8.85 -29.07 -15.07
C ALA A 484 8.40 -27.94 -16.01
N THR A 485 7.36 -28.20 -16.79
CA THR A 485 6.82 -27.24 -17.77
C THR A 485 5.94 -26.16 -17.12
N ARG A 486 5.48 -26.43 -15.90
CA ARG A 486 4.71 -25.49 -15.07
C ARG A 486 4.93 -25.79 -13.59
N VAL A 487 5.13 -24.74 -12.79
CA VAL A 487 5.27 -24.82 -11.33
C VAL A 487 4.36 -23.77 -10.72
N VAL A 488 3.51 -24.17 -9.77
CA VAL A 488 2.51 -23.33 -9.11
C VAL A 488 2.55 -23.59 -7.60
N GLY A 489 2.41 -22.54 -6.81
CA GLY A 489 2.39 -22.63 -5.34
C GLY A 489 3.77 -22.84 -4.74
N ASN A 490 3.88 -23.77 -3.79
CA ASN A 490 5.05 -23.89 -2.91
C ASN A 490 6.19 -24.76 -3.48
N TRP A 491 6.05 -25.32 -4.66
CA TRP A 491 7.10 -26.13 -5.28
C TRP A 491 8.29 -25.28 -5.72
N LEU A 492 9.52 -25.75 -5.40
CA LEU A 492 10.76 -25.07 -5.69
C LEU A 492 11.69 -25.97 -6.51
N ILE A 493 12.26 -25.43 -7.60
CA ILE A 493 13.33 -26.09 -8.34
C ILE A 493 14.66 -25.66 -7.74
N GLU A 494 15.46 -26.61 -7.29
CA GLU A 494 16.73 -26.40 -6.60
C GLU A 494 17.87 -27.16 -7.30
N ASN A 495 19.08 -26.61 -7.27
CA ASN A 495 20.27 -27.33 -7.71
C ASN A 495 20.60 -28.43 -6.70
N ASP A 496 20.79 -29.65 -7.18
CA ASP A 496 21.23 -30.81 -6.40
C ASP A 496 22.13 -31.69 -7.29
N PRO A 497 23.44 -31.74 -7.03
CA PRO A 497 24.37 -32.53 -7.85
C PRO A 497 24.09 -34.04 -7.85
N ALA A 498 23.35 -34.56 -6.85
CA ALA A 498 22.96 -35.96 -6.79
C ALA A 498 21.64 -36.27 -7.52
N ALA A 499 20.98 -35.23 -8.02
CA ALA A 499 19.71 -35.35 -8.72
C ALA A 499 19.88 -35.50 -10.23
N ALA A 500 18.92 -36.13 -10.90
CA ALA A 500 18.88 -36.28 -12.33
C ALA A 500 18.88 -34.90 -13.03
N GLY A 501 19.84 -34.70 -13.95
CA GLY A 501 20.02 -33.41 -14.62
C GLY A 501 20.56 -32.29 -13.69
N GLY A 502 21.08 -32.63 -12.50
CA GLY A 502 21.66 -31.68 -11.54
C GLY A 502 20.63 -30.80 -10.83
N ARG A 503 19.32 -31.11 -10.93
CA ARG A 503 18.24 -30.34 -10.31
C ARG A 503 17.14 -31.25 -9.79
N ARG A 504 16.54 -30.84 -8.66
CA ARG A 504 15.33 -31.46 -8.11
C ARG A 504 14.19 -30.45 -8.01
N ILE A 505 12.96 -30.94 -7.93
CA ILE A 505 11.82 -30.14 -7.52
C ILE A 505 11.39 -30.59 -6.13
N ARG A 506 11.15 -29.66 -5.21
CA ARG A 506 10.81 -29.95 -3.81
C ARG A 506 9.60 -29.15 -3.36
N ASN A 507 8.70 -29.79 -2.63
CA ASN A 507 7.71 -29.11 -1.81
C ASN A 507 8.29 -28.96 -0.38
N PRO A 508 8.54 -27.73 0.11
CA PRO A 508 9.13 -27.53 1.43
C PRO A 508 8.31 -28.15 2.56
N ASN A 509 8.96 -28.75 3.54
CA ASN A 509 8.33 -29.22 4.77
C ASN A 509 7.96 -27.99 5.64
N ALA A 510 6.72 -27.55 5.58
CA ALA A 510 6.18 -26.40 6.29
C ALA A 510 5.16 -26.78 7.36
N GLY A 511 5.00 -28.07 7.65
CA GLY A 511 4.01 -28.59 8.59
C GLY A 511 2.57 -28.52 8.06
N ALA A 512 2.41 -28.59 6.74
CA ALA A 512 1.09 -28.58 6.12
C ALA A 512 0.30 -29.86 6.45
N ALA A 513 -1.00 -29.74 6.62
CA ALA A 513 -1.87 -30.89 6.83
C ALA A 513 -1.89 -31.81 5.58
N LYS A 514 -1.87 -33.14 5.83
CA LYS A 514 -1.99 -34.15 4.79
C LYS A 514 -3.27 -33.99 3.96
N ILE A 515 -3.13 -33.93 2.65
CA ILE A 515 -4.25 -33.89 1.71
C ILE A 515 -4.64 -35.32 1.34
N VAL A 516 -5.69 -35.83 1.96
CA VAL A 516 -6.13 -37.22 1.77
C VAL A 516 -6.79 -37.43 0.41
N THR A 517 -7.56 -36.45 -0.08
CA THR A 517 -8.24 -36.51 -1.38
C THR A 517 -7.63 -35.48 -2.31
N PRO A 518 -7.24 -35.85 -3.55
CA PRO A 518 -6.63 -34.90 -4.48
C PRO A 518 -7.59 -33.77 -4.81
N ILE A 519 -7.03 -32.57 -4.96
CA ILE A 519 -7.80 -31.35 -5.24
C ILE A 519 -7.97 -31.25 -6.76
N ALA A 520 -9.20 -31.07 -7.24
CA ALA A 520 -9.51 -30.93 -8.67
C ALA A 520 -8.81 -29.70 -9.29
N ASN A 521 -8.79 -28.58 -8.56
CA ASN A 521 -8.09 -27.35 -8.96
C ASN A 521 -7.12 -26.92 -7.87
N PRO A 522 -5.95 -27.62 -7.75
CA PRO A 522 -4.99 -27.35 -6.69
C PRO A 522 -4.31 -25.98 -6.86
N THR A 523 -3.97 -25.34 -5.76
CA THR A 523 -3.18 -24.09 -5.72
C THR A 523 -1.68 -24.33 -5.62
N SER A 524 -1.25 -25.60 -5.43
CA SER A 524 0.16 -26.00 -5.38
C SER A 524 0.36 -27.29 -6.15
N TYR A 525 1.15 -27.25 -7.23
CA TYR A 525 1.46 -28.39 -8.10
C TYR A 525 2.58 -28.06 -9.07
N PHE A 526 3.13 -29.09 -9.70
CA PHE A 526 3.92 -28.93 -10.91
C PHE A 526 3.41 -29.86 -12.03
N GLU A 527 3.74 -29.51 -13.28
CA GLU A 527 3.38 -30.27 -14.47
C GLU A 527 4.61 -30.58 -15.31
N VAL A 528 4.59 -31.78 -15.89
CA VAL A 528 5.55 -32.22 -16.92
C VAL A 528 4.79 -32.71 -18.14
N THR A 529 5.31 -32.42 -19.33
CA THR A 529 4.71 -32.88 -20.60
C THR A 529 5.55 -34.01 -21.17
N PHE A 530 4.88 -35.04 -21.70
CA PHE A 530 5.50 -36.20 -22.30
C PHE A 530 4.67 -36.75 -23.46
N VAL A 531 5.22 -37.69 -24.22
CA VAL A 531 4.51 -38.39 -25.31
C VAL A 531 4.20 -39.81 -24.87
N ALA A 532 2.94 -40.25 -25.01
CA ALA A 532 2.52 -41.61 -24.73
C ALA A 532 1.81 -42.24 -25.95
N GLN A 533 1.75 -43.58 -26.02
CA GLN A 533 1.02 -44.32 -27.02
C GLN A 533 -0.30 -44.85 -26.42
N ALA A 534 -1.38 -44.72 -27.17
CA ALA A 534 -2.67 -45.29 -26.80
C ALA A 534 -2.61 -46.82 -26.66
N GLY A 535 -3.33 -47.36 -25.68
CA GLY A 535 -3.47 -48.81 -25.50
C GLY A 535 -2.22 -49.54 -24.99
N LYS A 536 -1.10 -48.87 -24.78
CA LYS A 536 0.08 -49.47 -24.13
C LYS A 536 0.02 -49.37 -22.64
N PRO A 537 0.42 -50.43 -21.88
CA PRO A 537 0.60 -50.35 -20.43
C PRO A 537 1.82 -49.51 -20.08
N TYR A 538 1.72 -48.60 -19.12
CA TYR A 538 2.84 -47.88 -18.58
C TYR A 538 2.94 -48.14 -17.06
N ARG A 539 4.16 -48.45 -16.58
CA ARG A 539 4.46 -48.43 -15.16
C ARG A 539 5.02 -47.07 -14.80
N LEU A 540 4.41 -46.41 -13.81
CA LEU A 540 4.90 -45.15 -13.27
C LEU A 540 5.92 -45.45 -12.17
N TRP A 541 7.13 -44.91 -12.33
CA TRP A 541 8.16 -44.88 -11.31
C TRP A 541 8.55 -43.45 -11.01
N ILE A 542 8.69 -43.13 -9.73
CA ILE A 542 9.17 -41.82 -9.29
C ILE A 542 10.38 -42.02 -8.38
N ARG A 543 11.44 -41.29 -8.62
CA ARG A 543 12.60 -41.19 -7.73
C ARG A 543 12.41 -40.02 -6.81
N GLY A 544 12.20 -40.31 -5.51
CA GLY A 544 11.90 -39.32 -4.49
C GLY A 544 12.89 -39.33 -3.34
N LYS A 545 12.88 -38.28 -2.54
CA LYS A 545 13.59 -38.15 -1.27
C LYS A 545 12.75 -37.36 -0.29
N ALA A 546 12.36 -38.03 0.82
CA ALA A 546 11.61 -37.40 1.88
C ALA A 546 12.52 -36.54 2.77
N GLU A 547 12.12 -35.36 3.13
CA GLU A 547 12.86 -34.48 4.04
C GLU A 547 12.92 -35.13 5.42
N GLY A 548 14.13 -35.19 6.01
CA GLY A 548 14.38 -35.85 7.28
C GLY A 548 14.23 -37.38 7.24
N ASN A 549 14.06 -38.00 6.05
CA ASN A 549 13.67 -39.41 5.88
C ASN A 549 12.41 -39.76 6.68
N ALA A 550 11.46 -38.84 6.77
CA ALA A 550 10.23 -38.99 7.54
C ALA A 550 9.07 -39.46 6.65
N TYR A 551 8.34 -40.47 7.09
CA TYR A 551 7.17 -41.03 6.41
C TYR A 551 6.03 -40.00 6.23
N ALA A 552 6.02 -38.91 6.99
CA ALA A 552 5.05 -37.83 6.88
C ALA A 552 5.41 -36.82 5.76
N ASN A 553 6.50 -37.07 5.01
CA ASN A 553 7.02 -36.16 3.97
C ASN A 553 7.26 -36.90 2.65
N ASP A 554 6.59 -38.01 2.38
CA ASP A 554 7.03 -38.99 1.40
C ASP A 554 6.03 -39.23 0.24
N SER A 555 4.91 -38.49 0.18
CA SER A 555 3.83 -38.85 -0.74
C SER A 555 3.27 -37.68 -1.55
N VAL A 556 2.78 -38.02 -2.77
CA VAL A 556 2.12 -37.10 -3.68
C VAL A 556 0.95 -37.74 -4.40
N HIS A 557 0.03 -36.92 -4.89
CA HIS A 557 -1.02 -37.30 -5.83
C HIS A 557 -0.58 -37.04 -7.29
N VAL A 558 -0.77 -38.01 -8.18
CA VAL A 558 -0.41 -37.91 -9.59
C VAL A 558 -1.66 -38.04 -10.47
N GLN A 559 -1.81 -37.07 -11.37
CA GLN A 559 -2.94 -36.96 -12.32
C GLN A 559 -2.42 -36.79 -13.74
N PHE A 560 -3.25 -37.15 -14.72
CA PHE A 560 -2.89 -37.10 -16.14
C PHE A 560 -4.00 -36.48 -16.99
N SER A 561 -3.64 -35.92 -18.13
CA SER A 561 -4.61 -35.36 -19.10
C SER A 561 -5.46 -36.45 -19.77
N GLY A 562 -4.86 -37.60 -20.08
CA GLY A 562 -5.48 -38.64 -20.91
C GLY A 562 -5.52 -40.05 -20.35
N ALA A 563 -5.23 -40.25 -19.04
CA ALA A 563 -5.13 -41.58 -18.44
C ALA A 563 -6.46 -42.34 -18.46
N VAL A 564 -6.37 -43.64 -18.78
CA VAL A 564 -7.45 -44.62 -18.72
C VAL A 564 -6.90 -45.91 -18.09
N ASN A 565 -7.81 -46.77 -17.59
CA ASN A 565 -7.44 -48.11 -17.19
C ASN A 565 -7.37 -49.05 -18.42
N GLN A 566 -7.06 -50.33 -18.24
CA GLN A 566 -6.97 -51.32 -19.31
C GLN A 566 -8.28 -51.49 -20.10
N SER A 567 -9.44 -51.24 -19.49
CA SER A 567 -10.75 -51.31 -20.16
C SER A 567 -11.14 -50.00 -20.87
N GLY A 568 -10.27 -48.97 -20.88
CA GLY A 568 -10.53 -47.68 -21.51
C GLY A 568 -11.32 -46.68 -20.65
N THR A 569 -11.64 -47.04 -19.39
CA THR A 569 -12.35 -46.13 -18.48
C THR A 569 -11.41 -45.06 -17.97
N ALA A 570 -11.85 -43.79 -17.98
CA ALA A 570 -11.05 -42.65 -17.49
C ALA A 570 -10.68 -42.79 -16.00
N VAL A 571 -9.39 -42.66 -15.69
CA VAL A 571 -8.83 -42.70 -14.32
C VAL A 571 -7.83 -41.56 -14.13
N TYR A 572 -7.63 -41.11 -12.89
CA TYR A 572 -6.58 -40.18 -12.49
C TYR A 572 -6.54 -38.87 -13.32
N ARG A 573 -7.70 -38.33 -13.67
CA ARG A 573 -7.82 -37.22 -14.62
C ARG A 573 -7.54 -35.86 -13.98
N LEU A 574 -6.86 -34.99 -14.72
CA LEU A 574 -6.76 -33.57 -14.40
C LEU A 574 -8.15 -32.95 -14.22
N GLY A 575 -8.31 -32.06 -13.25
CA GLY A 575 -9.57 -31.37 -12.99
C GLY A 575 -10.61 -32.22 -12.24
N THR A 576 -10.21 -33.39 -11.72
CA THR A 576 -11.08 -34.28 -10.89
C THR A 576 -10.46 -34.49 -9.52
N ALA A 577 -11.26 -35.01 -8.59
CA ALA A 577 -10.79 -35.44 -7.26
C ALA A 577 -10.30 -36.90 -7.26
N THR A 578 -9.73 -37.38 -8.36
CA THR A 578 -9.13 -38.72 -8.49
C THR A 578 -7.68 -38.62 -8.89
N SER A 579 -6.82 -39.45 -8.31
CA SER A 579 -5.39 -39.57 -8.63
C SER A 579 -4.92 -41.00 -8.43
N THR A 580 -3.74 -41.33 -8.98
CA THR A 580 -2.92 -42.38 -8.37
C THR A 580 -2.02 -41.74 -7.32
N GLU A 581 -1.74 -42.48 -6.26
CA GLU A 581 -0.87 -42.03 -5.19
C GLU A 581 0.53 -42.62 -5.36
N PHE A 582 1.53 -41.83 -5.04
CA PHE A 582 2.91 -42.27 -4.88
C PHE A 582 3.29 -42.09 -3.42
N ASN A 583 3.83 -43.15 -2.81
CA ASN A 583 4.40 -43.13 -1.47
C ASN A 583 5.80 -43.75 -1.53
N LEU A 584 6.80 -43.00 -1.11
CA LEU A 584 8.18 -43.46 -1.13
C LEU A 584 8.42 -44.55 -0.08
N GLU A 585 7.75 -44.48 1.11
CA GLU A 585 7.66 -45.61 2.06
C GLU A 585 6.44 -46.46 1.70
N ALA A 586 6.62 -47.42 0.78
CA ALA A 586 5.54 -48.22 0.23
C ALA A 586 4.94 -49.28 1.21
N CYS A 587 5.31 -49.28 2.48
CA CYS A 587 4.70 -50.08 3.52
C CYS A 587 4.95 -49.48 4.92
N SER A 588 4.06 -49.80 5.87
CA SER A 588 4.21 -49.35 7.28
C SER A 588 5.48 -49.89 7.91
N GLY A 589 6.39 -48.98 8.30
CA GLY A 589 7.65 -49.34 8.99
C GLY A 589 8.76 -49.87 8.07
N CYS A 590 8.61 -49.79 6.76
CA CYS A 590 9.69 -50.10 5.83
C CYS A 590 10.86 -49.12 5.97
N GLY A 591 10.62 -47.91 6.42
CA GLY A 591 11.61 -46.85 6.62
C GLY A 591 12.12 -46.20 5.31
N LEU A 592 12.68 -45.02 5.44
CA LEU A 592 13.18 -44.19 4.33
C LEU A 592 14.67 -43.90 4.53
N SER A 593 15.44 -43.80 3.45
CA SER A 593 16.82 -43.31 3.48
C SER A 593 17.27 -42.81 2.12
N GLY A 594 17.65 -41.52 2.04
CA GLY A 594 18.18 -40.93 0.83
C GLY A 594 17.19 -40.89 -0.35
N TRP A 595 17.71 -40.96 -1.56
CA TRP A 595 16.92 -41.14 -2.76
C TRP A 595 16.44 -42.59 -2.90
N GLY A 596 15.23 -42.77 -3.47
CA GLY A 596 14.69 -44.10 -3.73
C GLY A 596 13.68 -44.11 -4.87
N TRP A 597 13.54 -45.26 -5.55
CA TRP A 597 12.56 -45.52 -6.58
C TRP A 597 11.38 -46.30 -6.03
N GLU A 598 10.18 -45.78 -6.21
CA GLU A 598 8.94 -46.51 -5.97
C GLU A 598 7.94 -46.31 -7.08
N ASP A 599 6.96 -47.18 -7.22
CA ASP A 599 5.83 -47.04 -8.11
C ASP A 599 4.57 -46.53 -7.38
N ASN A 600 3.39 -46.72 -7.96
CA ASN A 600 2.11 -46.37 -7.38
C ASN A 600 1.43 -47.54 -6.64
N GLY A 601 2.20 -48.55 -6.22
CA GLY A 601 1.74 -49.69 -5.43
C GLY A 601 1.86 -49.45 -3.93
N TRP A 602 1.31 -50.40 -3.15
CA TRP A 602 1.43 -50.38 -1.70
C TRP A 602 1.70 -51.78 -1.18
N GLY A 603 2.81 -51.98 -0.54
CA GLY A 603 3.32 -53.23 0.04
C GLY A 603 4.66 -53.64 -0.57
N PRO A 604 5.52 -54.40 0.18
CA PRO A 604 6.83 -54.84 -0.30
C PRO A 604 6.73 -55.65 -1.58
N GLY A 605 7.28 -55.12 -2.68
CA GLY A 605 7.25 -55.73 -4.01
C GLY A 605 5.86 -55.81 -4.68
N VAL A 606 4.87 -55.12 -4.18
CA VAL A 606 3.53 -55.01 -4.75
C VAL A 606 3.53 -53.87 -5.78
N LEU A 607 3.46 -54.24 -7.05
CA LEU A 607 3.38 -53.29 -8.13
C LEU A 607 1.96 -52.69 -8.23
N GLY A 608 1.88 -51.36 -8.35
CA GLY A 608 0.63 -50.63 -8.51
C GLY A 608 -0.06 -50.87 -9.87
N PRO A 609 -1.21 -50.29 -10.12
CA PRO A 609 -1.91 -50.43 -11.38
C PRO A 609 -1.15 -49.77 -12.53
N GLN A 610 -1.16 -50.43 -13.69
CA GLN A 610 -0.63 -49.85 -14.93
C GLN A 610 -1.53 -48.72 -15.45
N ILE A 611 -0.91 -47.71 -16.04
CA ILE A 611 -1.58 -46.57 -16.63
C ILE A 611 -1.62 -46.73 -18.15
N TYR A 612 -2.77 -46.50 -18.74
CA TYR A 612 -2.97 -46.46 -20.17
C TYR A 612 -3.41 -45.06 -20.59
N PHE A 613 -3.26 -44.74 -21.88
CA PHE A 613 -3.72 -43.46 -22.41
C PHE A 613 -4.78 -43.69 -23.52
N ALA A 614 -5.82 -42.85 -23.53
CA ALA A 614 -6.91 -42.95 -24.49
C ALA A 614 -6.49 -42.60 -25.92
N ALA A 615 -5.48 -41.74 -26.09
CA ALA A 615 -4.93 -41.32 -27.38
C ALA A 615 -3.41 -41.26 -27.34
N SER A 616 -2.78 -41.55 -28.47
CA SER A 616 -1.34 -41.33 -28.65
C SER A 616 -1.04 -39.84 -28.81
N GLY A 617 0.12 -39.40 -28.35
CA GLY A 617 0.59 -38.02 -28.46
C GLY A 617 0.95 -37.40 -27.15
N ALA A 618 0.96 -36.06 -27.12
CA ALA A 618 1.35 -35.27 -25.95
C ALA A 618 0.36 -35.45 -24.79
N GLN A 619 0.89 -35.73 -23.60
CA GLN A 619 0.18 -35.86 -22.34
C GLN A 619 0.76 -34.93 -21.31
N ILE A 620 -0.04 -34.50 -20.36
CA ILE A 620 0.38 -33.73 -19.18
C ILE A 620 0.25 -34.65 -17.95
N MET A 621 1.30 -34.70 -17.15
CA MET A 621 1.27 -35.25 -15.80
C MET A 621 1.32 -34.11 -14.81
N ARG A 622 0.38 -34.04 -13.87
CA ARG A 622 0.39 -33.11 -12.74
C ARG A 622 0.67 -33.85 -11.45
N ILE A 623 1.57 -33.28 -10.66
CA ILE A 623 1.90 -33.77 -9.33
C ILE A 623 1.54 -32.68 -8.34
N GLN A 624 0.66 -33.00 -7.39
CA GLN A 624 0.26 -32.15 -6.28
C GLN A 624 0.64 -32.78 -4.94
N PRO A 625 0.92 -32.00 -3.88
CA PRO A 625 1.26 -32.55 -2.59
C PRO A 625 0.13 -33.42 -2.03
N ARG A 626 0.49 -34.57 -1.45
CA ARG A 626 -0.34 -35.30 -0.50
C ARG A 626 0.16 -35.00 0.91
N GLU A 627 1.47 -34.98 1.06
CA GLU A 627 2.23 -34.51 2.22
C GLU A 627 3.26 -33.47 1.74
N ASP A 628 3.71 -32.59 2.62
CA ASP A 628 4.80 -31.67 2.33
C ASP A 628 6.17 -32.34 2.59
N GLY A 629 7.27 -31.71 2.09
CA GLY A 629 8.63 -32.21 2.33
C GLY A 629 9.16 -33.22 1.33
N LEU A 630 8.42 -33.65 0.29
CA LEU A 630 8.96 -34.55 -0.75
C LEU A 630 9.74 -33.77 -1.80
N ALA A 631 10.95 -34.24 -2.10
CA ALA A 631 11.72 -33.86 -3.28
C ALA A 631 11.63 -34.97 -4.33
N ILE A 632 11.50 -34.58 -5.60
CA ILE A 632 11.46 -35.48 -6.77
C ILE A 632 12.51 -34.99 -7.78
N ASP A 633 13.29 -35.90 -8.34
CA ASP A 633 14.24 -35.54 -9.39
C ASP A 633 13.97 -36.24 -10.72
N GLN A 634 13.42 -37.48 -10.69
CA GLN A 634 13.19 -38.25 -11.90
C GLN A 634 11.84 -38.99 -11.87
N ILE A 635 11.21 -39.07 -13.06
CA ILE A 635 9.98 -39.81 -13.28
C ILE A 635 10.15 -40.67 -14.52
N VAL A 636 9.80 -41.94 -14.45
CA VAL A 636 9.83 -42.89 -15.58
C VAL A 636 8.44 -43.47 -15.80
N LEU A 637 7.96 -43.38 -17.04
CA LEU A 637 6.80 -44.13 -17.51
C LEU A 637 7.29 -45.20 -18.47
N SER A 638 7.35 -46.45 -17.99
CA SER A 638 7.92 -47.56 -18.72
C SER A 638 6.87 -48.48 -19.32
N PRO A 639 6.82 -48.66 -20.64
CA PRO A 639 6.01 -49.69 -21.26
C PRO A 639 6.77 -51.02 -21.47
N GLY A 640 8.05 -51.08 -21.07
CA GLY A 640 8.91 -52.24 -21.33
C GLY A 640 9.98 -52.50 -20.28
N THR A 641 11.08 -51.76 -20.28
CA THR A 641 12.30 -52.05 -19.49
C THR A 641 12.02 -52.16 -17.98
N TYR A 642 11.20 -51.24 -17.46
CA TYR A 642 10.83 -51.17 -16.04
C TYR A 642 9.36 -51.48 -15.80
N LEU A 643 8.73 -52.28 -16.67
CA LEU A 643 7.29 -52.60 -16.52
C LEU A 643 6.99 -53.43 -15.27
N THR A 644 7.94 -54.28 -14.87
CA THR A 644 7.79 -55.24 -13.77
C THR A 644 8.89 -55.17 -12.70
N LYS A 645 9.83 -54.25 -12.86
CA LYS A 645 10.93 -54.04 -11.87
C LYS A 645 11.32 -52.58 -11.79
N PRO A 646 11.74 -52.07 -10.62
CA PRO A 646 12.19 -50.67 -10.48
C PRO A 646 13.45 -50.34 -11.26
N PRO A 647 13.69 -49.08 -11.62
CA PRO A 647 14.96 -48.61 -12.19
C PRO A 647 16.14 -48.78 -11.22
N GLY A 648 15.93 -48.63 -9.93
CA GLY A 648 16.95 -48.73 -8.89
C GLY A 648 16.34 -49.10 -7.52
N PRO A 649 17.19 -49.13 -6.50
CA PRO A 649 16.76 -49.39 -5.12
C PRO A 649 15.72 -48.41 -4.57
N THR A 650 14.97 -48.87 -3.58
CA THR A 650 14.00 -48.04 -2.85
C THR A 650 14.64 -47.12 -1.80
N LYS A 651 15.93 -47.26 -1.51
CA LYS A 651 16.69 -46.48 -0.52
C LYS A 651 18.13 -46.27 -0.96
N ASN A 652 18.70 -45.12 -0.56
CA ASN A 652 20.09 -44.73 -0.80
C ASN A 652 20.49 -44.92 -2.26
N ASP A 653 19.57 -44.67 -3.17
CA ASP A 653 19.74 -44.92 -4.57
C ASP A 653 20.63 -43.86 -5.24
N ALA A 654 21.49 -44.30 -6.17
CA ALA A 654 22.29 -43.43 -7.03
C ALA A 654 21.97 -43.66 -8.50
N THR A 655 20.95 -44.46 -8.83
CA THR A 655 20.63 -44.83 -10.23
C THR A 655 19.86 -43.69 -10.90
N ILE A 656 20.44 -43.11 -11.93
CA ILE A 656 19.80 -42.14 -12.81
C ILE A 656 19.57 -42.79 -14.18
N VAL A 657 18.32 -42.89 -14.59
CA VAL A 657 17.95 -43.35 -15.91
C VAL A 657 18.24 -42.25 -16.92
N PRO A 658 19.08 -42.43 -17.93
CA PRO A 658 19.34 -41.38 -18.94
C PRO A 658 18.11 -41.12 -19.81
N LYS A 659 17.93 -39.84 -20.23
CA LYS A 659 16.92 -39.45 -21.22
C LYS A 659 17.18 -40.04 -22.58
#